data_c7f432d80bce799cadba7bc25a195f72
#
_entry.id   c7f432d80bce799cadba7bc25a195f72
#
_cell.length_a   1.000
_cell.length_b   1.000
_cell.length_c   1.000
_cell.angle_alpha   90.00
_cell.angle_beta   90.00
_cell.angle_gamma   90.00
#
_symmetry.space_group_name_H-M   'P 1'
#
loop_
_entity.id
_entity.type
_entity.pdbx_description
1 polymer ?
#
loop_
_entity_poly.entity_id
_entity_poly.type
_entity_poly.pdbx_seq_one_letter_code
_entity_poly.pdbx_strand_id
1 'polypeptide(L)'
;MFLLITFRSVVTFILLVSCVCITFGQDFENNSSRLTELELAKRDAKDFKNLASLIKPSVVVIESVDRNGYEGGRGTGFVVREDGVIATNFHVIGEHRDFSIRFSDGRTFRPRSILAIDRDRDLALVKIDAKKLPVLKLGNSRDLIPGQAVLSIGNPLGYEHSVSRGVIAAIRELEFGDGRPMVQVAIPIEPGSSGSPALDLNGNVIAILSIKSGGAMGFGVPVNELKRLLGETNPIPMQKWLTIGAMDELEWKPVMNGSWKQRAGIITASGLGNGFGGRMLCLNQTKFPDLPFEIEVEVQLEDESGAAGLVFHADGKDRHFGFYPTNGSLRLTRFEGPNVFSWTILQTISSDAYKFNKWNRLRVRLEENGRLICSVNDEVVIDLLDHGLDSGQVGLCKFREPTARFRFFRISKRFPQSKVTPAFSNQVRKLVRPLLHRDSLDPREVDELVNMGNPTPQALRDHAMDLEKKAKEIKRLAKEVRERLVIEELAKSLRNEERGTVDLLRSALLIARLDNENFDLDSYLEKADRLANKIKKSFGKSSSGEEKLIVLVRQLFDEMGFHGSTLDYHHRSNSYMNEVMDDREGLPITLSILLIELANRLDLPVSGLGLPGHFMAIYREDISVENSDKSKAKELLIDSFGGKIVSREEASRITGVPLKEEDFEPVSHRDIITRMLRNLIQSAEREEDSLARLRYVDAIIAIDPDDRYTRAMRAMIHYGEGRFTDALIDIEFLIEKNPNAPELDPLKVLRRRLIDQGASAP
;
A
#
# COMPACT_ATOMS: atom_id res chain seq x y z
N MET A 1 34.76 38.25 22.51
CA MET A 1 35.34 39.61 22.49
C MET A 1 34.21 40.58 22.20
N PHE A 2 33.81 41.27 23.25
CA PHE A 2 33.09 42.56 23.33
C PHE A 2 31.74 42.67 22.62
N LEU A 3 30.59 42.75 23.30
CA LEU A 3 30.12 43.69 24.39
C LEU A 3 29.76 45.09 23.85
N LEU A 4 28.48 45.44 24.12
CA LEU A 4 27.95 46.77 24.37
C LEU A 4 27.64 47.67 23.17
N ILE A 5 26.37 48.12 23.13
CA ILE A 5 25.89 49.53 23.25
C ILE A 5 24.35 49.47 23.26
N THR A 6 23.73 49.49 24.37
CA THR A 6 23.13 50.55 25.23
C THR A 6 21.91 51.24 24.65
N PHE A 7 20.78 51.05 25.41
CA PHE A 7 20.06 52.12 26.14
C PHE A 7 20.12 53.51 25.51
N ARG A 8 19.00 53.94 24.94
CA ARG A 8 18.46 55.31 25.04
C ARG A 8 17.17 55.43 24.21
N SER A 9 16.03 55.48 24.86
CA SER A 9 14.87 56.33 24.56
C SER A 9 13.66 55.91 25.38
N VAL A 10 13.80 56.00 26.69
CA VAL A 10 12.67 56.19 27.62
C VAL A 10 13.00 57.49 28.32
N VAL A 11 12.37 58.53 27.99
CA VAL A 11 12.10 59.80 28.69
C VAL A 11 11.80 60.84 27.61
N THR A 12 10.55 60.98 27.25
CA THR A 12 9.91 62.26 26.85
C THR A 12 8.45 61.96 26.52
N PHE A 13 7.59 61.92 27.55
CA PHE A 13 6.16 62.29 27.46
C PHE A 13 5.53 62.28 28.86
N ILE A 14 6.06 63.05 29.74
CA ILE A 14 5.32 63.54 30.94
C ILE A 14 5.55 65.02 30.90
N LEU A 15 4.48 65.77 30.54
CA LEU A 15 4.15 67.14 30.90
C LEU A 15 3.22 67.77 29.85
N LEU A 16 1.93 67.52 30.03
CA LEU A 16 0.87 68.45 29.64
C LEU A 16 -0.44 67.99 30.30
N VAL A 17 -0.46 68.07 31.57
CA VAL A 17 -1.71 68.16 32.37
C VAL A 17 -1.80 69.57 32.92
N SER A 18 -2.76 70.35 32.45
CA SER A 18 -3.50 71.31 33.20
C SER A 18 -4.31 72.28 32.33
N CYS A 19 -5.54 72.41 32.68
CA CYS A 19 -6.61 73.32 32.23
C CYS A 19 -7.56 72.67 31.21
N VAL A 20 -8.86 72.45 31.46
CA VAL A 20 -9.84 73.27 32.23
C VAL A 20 -11.04 72.32 32.48
N CYS A 21 -11.56 72.44 33.70
CA CYS A 21 -12.89 71.94 34.10
C CYS A 21 -14.03 72.67 33.37
N ILE A 22 -15.17 71.97 33.33
CA ILE A 22 -16.56 72.41 33.09
C ILE A 22 -17.12 71.70 31.82
N THR A 23 -17.77 70.58 32.03
CA THR A 23 -19.22 70.41 31.80
C THR A 23 -19.68 69.07 32.41
N PHE A 24 -20.39 69.17 33.50
CA PHE A 24 -21.19 68.11 34.09
C PHE A 24 -22.38 67.83 33.17
N GLY A 25 -22.58 66.55 32.88
CA GLY A 25 -23.86 66.07 32.37
C GLY A 25 -23.81 65.24 31.10
N GLN A 26 -23.16 64.05 31.11
CA GLN A 26 -23.38 62.92 30.14
C GLN A 26 -22.69 61.60 30.51
N ASP A 27 -22.47 61.31 31.79
CA ASP A 27 -21.78 60.09 32.23
C ASP A 27 -22.67 59.02 32.91
N PHE A 28 -24.00 59.12 32.78
CA PHE A 28 -24.91 58.08 33.33
C PHE A 28 -25.48 57.07 32.32
N GLU A 29 -25.41 57.34 31.04
CA GLU A 29 -25.88 56.37 30.01
C GLU A 29 -24.81 55.40 29.46
N ASN A 30 -23.51 55.70 29.59
CA ASN A 30 -22.42 54.86 29.08
C ASN A 30 -22.05 53.70 30.00
N ASN A 31 -22.43 53.73 31.28
CA ASN A 31 -22.12 52.62 32.22
C ASN A 31 -23.18 51.53 32.21
N SER A 32 -24.42 51.82 31.85
CA SER A 32 -25.45 50.80 31.72
C SER A 32 -25.31 49.98 30.41
N SER A 33 -24.86 50.61 29.32
CA SER A 33 -24.60 49.91 28.05
C SER A 33 -23.36 49.01 28.13
N ARG A 34 -22.28 49.44 28.80
CA ARG A 34 -21.09 48.60 29.06
C ARG A 34 -21.34 47.43 30.01
N LEU A 35 -22.19 47.60 31.03
CA LEU A 35 -22.60 46.53 31.94
C LEU A 35 -23.49 45.52 31.20
N THR A 36 -24.40 45.95 30.32
CA THR A 36 -25.24 45.06 29.46
C THR A 36 -24.41 44.33 28.41
N GLU A 37 -23.43 44.97 27.78
CA GLU A 37 -22.51 44.31 26.86
C GLU A 37 -21.63 43.26 27.58
N LEU A 38 -21.15 43.58 28.80
CA LEU A 38 -20.36 42.62 29.58
C LEU A 38 -21.20 41.45 30.11
N GLU A 39 -22.46 41.71 30.48
CA GLU A 39 -23.40 40.63 30.86
C GLU A 39 -23.84 39.78 29.67
N LEU A 40 -24.07 40.37 28.51
CA LEU A 40 -24.32 39.64 27.25
C LEU A 40 -23.11 38.79 26.88
N ALA A 41 -21.90 39.35 26.93
CA ALA A 41 -20.67 38.60 26.64
C ALA A 41 -20.43 37.44 27.64
N LYS A 42 -20.77 37.62 28.93
CA LYS A 42 -20.71 36.57 29.95
C LYS A 42 -21.78 35.51 29.74
N ARG A 43 -22.97 35.87 29.28
CA ARG A 43 -24.06 34.96 28.94
C ARG A 43 -23.70 34.15 27.72
N ASP A 44 -23.20 34.76 26.66
CA ASP A 44 -22.68 34.09 25.46
C ASP A 44 -21.58 33.11 25.82
N ALA A 45 -20.58 33.50 26.61
CA ALA A 45 -19.50 32.65 27.04
C ALA A 45 -19.97 31.43 27.86
N LYS A 46 -20.99 31.59 28.70
CA LYS A 46 -21.62 30.53 29.49
C LYS A 46 -22.40 29.57 28.57
N ASP A 47 -23.09 30.10 27.58
CA ASP A 47 -23.88 29.34 26.64
C ASP A 47 -22.98 28.49 25.74
N PHE A 48 -21.85 29.02 25.27
CA PHE A 48 -20.84 28.26 24.54
C PHE A 48 -20.22 27.12 25.36
N LYS A 49 -19.89 27.39 26.64
CA LYS A 49 -19.35 26.34 27.53
C LYS A 49 -20.35 25.22 27.76
N ASN A 50 -21.61 25.55 27.95
CA ASN A 50 -22.68 24.59 28.17
C ASN A 50 -22.91 23.76 26.90
N LEU A 51 -22.95 24.41 25.76
CA LEU A 51 -23.11 23.75 24.45
C LEU A 51 -21.95 22.80 24.17
N ALA A 52 -20.71 23.21 24.36
CA ALA A 52 -19.54 22.36 24.19
C ALA A 52 -19.58 21.11 25.08
N SER A 53 -20.00 21.28 26.36
CA SER A 53 -20.13 20.14 27.29
C SER A 53 -21.22 19.17 26.88
N LEU A 54 -22.33 19.64 26.29
CA LEU A 54 -23.45 18.83 25.82
C LEU A 54 -23.07 18.02 24.56
N ILE A 55 -22.26 18.62 23.69
CA ILE A 55 -21.91 18.04 22.37
C ILE A 55 -20.76 17.03 22.50
N LYS A 56 -19.80 17.27 23.40
CA LYS A 56 -18.59 16.45 23.56
C LYS A 56 -18.83 14.95 23.56
N PRO A 57 -19.85 14.37 24.23
CA PRO A 57 -20.09 12.92 24.20
C PRO A 57 -20.49 12.35 22.83
N SER A 58 -20.93 13.22 21.91
CA SER A 58 -21.34 12.84 20.55
C SER A 58 -20.19 12.94 19.54
N VAL A 59 -19.04 13.49 19.95
CA VAL A 59 -17.85 13.65 19.06
C VAL A 59 -16.82 12.59 19.40
N VAL A 60 -16.24 11.99 18.36
CA VAL A 60 -15.30 10.87 18.48
C VAL A 60 -13.97 11.19 17.80
N VAL A 61 -12.92 10.54 18.29
CA VAL A 61 -11.61 10.47 17.62
C VAL A 61 -11.63 9.27 16.69
N ILE A 62 -11.19 9.45 15.45
CA ILE A 62 -10.97 8.37 14.51
C ILE A 62 -9.47 8.25 14.29
N GLU A 63 -8.92 7.05 14.53
CA GLU A 63 -7.51 6.74 14.40
C GLU A 63 -7.35 5.67 13.32
N SER A 64 -6.76 6.03 12.19
CA SER A 64 -6.46 5.12 11.09
C SER A 64 -5.04 4.57 11.18
N VAL A 65 -4.79 3.46 10.54
CA VAL A 65 -3.45 2.89 10.41
C VAL A 65 -2.90 3.10 8.99
N ASP A 66 -1.57 3.16 8.88
CA ASP A 66 -0.90 3.16 7.59
C ASP A 66 -0.92 1.75 6.95
N ARG A 67 -0.33 1.62 5.74
CA ARG A 67 -0.23 0.36 5.00
C ARG A 67 0.52 -0.75 5.79
N ASN A 68 1.42 -0.39 6.69
CA ASN A 68 2.21 -1.33 7.49
C ASN A 68 1.54 -1.69 8.82
N GLY A 69 0.40 -1.05 9.15
CA GLY A 69 -0.34 -1.25 10.39
C GLY A 69 0.15 -0.37 11.55
N TYR A 70 1.03 0.60 11.29
CA TYR A 70 1.43 1.61 12.28
C TYR A 70 0.39 2.72 12.39
N GLU A 71 0.48 3.54 13.44
CA GLU A 71 -0.39 4.71 13.57
C GLU A 71 -0.27 5.60 12.32
N GLY A 72 -1.41 5.77 11.63
CA GLY A 72 -1.55 6.60 10.46
C GLY A 72 -2.09 7.99 10.82
N GLY A 73 -3.21 8.37 10.21
CA GLY A 73 -3.86 9.65 10.47
C GLY A 73 -4.79 9.63 11.68
N ARG A 74 -5.02 10.82 12.24
CA ARG A 74 -6.10 11.08 13.21
C ARG A 74 -7.08 12.06 12.62
N GLY A 75 -8.36 11.84 12.91
CA GLY A 75 -9.43 12.74 12.52
C GLY A 75 -10.56 12.74 13.54
N THR A 76 -11.63 13.39 13.17
CA THR A 76 -12.81 13.55 14.01
C THR A 76 -14.02 12.93 13.31
N GLY A 77 -14.95 12.43 14.09
CA GLY A 77 -16.28 12.05 13.64
C GLY A 77 -17.33 12.45 14.67
N PHE A 78 -18.60 12.31 14.36
CA PHE A 78 -19.68 12.57 15.28
C PHE A 78 -20.88 11.65 15.05
N VAL A 79 -21.62 11.40 16.11
CA VAL A 79 -22.78 10.51 16.10
C VAL A 79 -23.96 11.18 15.42
N VAL A 80 -24.51 10.52 14.39
CA VAL A 80 -25.70 10.99 13.63
C VAL A 80 -26.92 10.12 13.86
N ARG A 81 -26.75 8.91 14.43
CA ARG A 81 -27.84 8.02 14.85
C ARG A 81 -27.48 7.28 16.12
N GLU A 82 -28.46 7.10 17.01
CA GLU A 82 -28.29 6.45 18.33
C GLU A 82 -27.88 4.98 18.27
N ASP A 83 -28.12 4.32 17.13
CA ASP A 83 -27.73 2.93 16.86
C ASP A 83 -26.27 2.75 16.42
N GLY A 84 -25.46 3.82 16.46
CA GLY A 84 -24.02 3.76 16.21
C GLY A 84 -23.61 4.15 14.79
N VAL A 85 -24.31 5.08 14.15
CA VAL A 85 -23.86 5.68 12.90
C VAL A 85 -23.06 6.94 13.18
N ILE A 86 -21.83 6.96 12.69
CA ILE A 86 -20.85 8.04 12.82
C ILE A 86 -20.66 8.70 11.45
N ALA A 87 -20.71 10.00 11.38
CA ALA A 87 -20.36 10.79 10.20
C ALA A 87 -18.93 11.34 10.35
N THR A 88 -18.19 11.37 9.26
CA THR A 88 -16.84 11.90 9.17
C THR A 88 -16.49 12.24 7.71
N ASN A 89 -15.28 12.72 7.45
CA ASN A 89 -14.75 12.80 6.08
C ASN A 89 -14.29 11.44 5.59
N PHE A 90 -14.34 11.25 4.27
CA PHE A 90 -13.89 10.03 3.64
C PHE A 90 -12.38 9.83 3.84
N HIS A 91 -11.56 10.86 3.63
CA HIS A 91 -10.12 10.79 3.83
C HIS A 91 -9.70 10.47 5.27
N VAL A 92 -10.55 10.73 6.28
CA VAL A 92 -10.26 10.42 7.70
C VAL A 92 -10.28 8.91 7.97
N ILE A 93 -11.21 8.17 7.37
CA ILE A 93 -11.27 6.72 7.54
C ILE A 93 -10.19 6.00 6.70
N GLY A 94 -9.51 6.72 5.81
CA GLY A 94 -8.55 6.16 4.87
C GLY A 94 -9.19 5.16 3.90
N GLU A 95 -8.75 5.17 2.66
CA GLU A 95 -9.25 4.25 1.67
C GLU A 95 -8.84 2.82 2.03
N HIS A 96 -9.86 1.99 2.32
CA HIS A 96 -9.70 0.55 2.57
C HIS A 96 -8.74 0.17 3.72
N ARG A 97 -8.52 1.08 4.69
CA ARG A 97 -7.65 0.86 5.85
C ARG A 97 -8.42 0.51 7.10
N ASP A 98 -7.74 -0.13 8.05
CA ASP A 98 -8.30 -0.35 9.40
C ASP A 98 -8.26 0.95 10.21
N PHE A 99 -9.26 1.16 11.02
CA PHE A 99 -9.34 2.31 11.92
C PHE A 99 -10.14 1.99 13.17
N SER A 100 -9.94 2.78 14.20
CA SER A 100 -10.71 2.71 15.44
C SER A 100 -11.44 4.02 15.72
N ILE A 101 -12.51 3.91 16.48
CA ILE A 101 -13.37 5.04 16.86
C ILE A 101 -13.40 5.12 18.38
N ARG A 102 -12.88 6.21 18.95
CA ARG A 102 -12.78 6.38 20.39
C ARG A 102 -13.66 7.56 20.86
N PHE A 103 -14.48 7.29 21.84
CA PHE A 103 -15.36 8.26 22.48
C PHE A 103 -14.66 9.03 23.60
N SER A 104 -15.25 10.15 24.01
CA SER A 104 -14.72 11.02 25.09
C SER A 104 -14.72 10.36 26.47
N ASP A 105 -15.45 9.26 26.66
CA ASP A 105 -15.46 8.45 27.88
C ASP A 105 -14.43 7.31 27.86
N GLY A 106 -13.59 7.22 26.82
CA GLY A 106 -12.54 6.21 26.65
C GLY A 106 -12.99 4.93 25.96
N ARG A 107 -14.29 4.71 25.72
CA ARG A 107 -14.75 3.55 24.97
C ARG A 107 -14.23 3.60 23.55
N THR A 108 -13.68 2.47 23.07
CA THR A 108 -13.16 2.32 21.70
C THR A 108 -13.94 1.24 20.97
N PHE A 109 -14.30 1.52 19.72
CA PHE A 109 -15.02 0.60 18.86
C PHE A 109 -14.27 0.41 17.55
N ARG A 110 -14.31 -0.83 17.03
CA ARG A 110 -13.97 -1.07 15.63
C ARG A 110 -15.22 -0.92 14.78
N PRO A 111 -15.09 -0.40 13.55
CA PRO A 111 -16.23 -0.29 12.65
C PRO A 111 -16.75 -1.67 12.26
N ARG A 112 -18.07 -1.79 12.11
CA ARG A 112 -18.73 -3.00 11.60
C ARG A 112 -18.86 -2.97 10.09
N SER A 113 -19.17 -1.80 9.55
CA SER A 113 -19.31 -1.57 8.11
C SER A 113 -19.18 -0.08 7.79
N ILE A 114 -18.83 0.23 6.57
CA ILE A 114 -18.99 1.55 5.97
C ILE A 114 -20.41 1.57 5.38
N LEU A 115 -21.27 2.46 5.87
CA LEU A 115 -22.67 2.52 5.42
C LEU A 115 -22.82 3.23 4.08
N ALA A 116 -22.07 4.28 3.87
CA ALA A 116 -22.04 5.04 2.63
C ALA A 116 -20.76 5.87 2.55
N ILE A 117 -20.31 6.13 1.35
CA ILE A 117 -19.22 7.05 1.03
C ILE A 117 -19.64 7.99 -0.09
N ASP A 118 -19.16 9.20 -0.05
CA ASP A 118 -19.20 10.16 -1.15
C ASP A 118 -17.79 10.73 -1.30
N ARG A 119 -17.04 10.20 -2.25
CA ARG A 119 -15.63 10.60 -2.50
C ARG A 119 -15.55 12.04 -2.99
N ASP A 120 -16.47 12.42 -3.87
CA ASP A 120 -16.48 13.76 -4.47
C ASP A 120 -16.76 14.85 -3.43
N ARG A 121 -17.49 14.52 -2.36
CA ARG A 121 -17.81 15.41 -1.25
C ARG A 121 -16.99 15.15 0.00
N ASP A 122 -16.10 14.17 -0.07
CA ASP A 122 -15.26 13.78 1.08
C ASP A 122 -16.11 13.46 2.33
N LEU A 123 -17.17 12.65 2.18
CA LEU A 123 -18.05 12.23 3.27
C LEU A 123 -18.07 10.71 3.43
N ALA A 124 -18.15 10.26 4.68
CA ALA A 124 -18.33 8.86 5.00
C ALA A 124 -19.29 8.67 6.19
N LEU A 125 -20.06 7.58 6.13
CA LEU A 125 -20.90 7.10 7.22
C LEU A 125 -20.39 5.73 7.66
N VAL A 126 -20.04 5.63 8.94
CA VAL A 126 -19.47 4.43 9.55
C VAL A 126 -20.45 3.86 10.56
N LYS A 127 -20.61 2.52 10.57
CA LYS A 127 -21.44 1.80 11.54
C LYS A 127 -20.56 1.11 12.58
N ILE A 128 -20.88 1.32 13.86
CA ILE A 128 -20.30 0.60 15.00
C ILE A 128 -21.39 -0.18 15.77
N ASP A 129 -20.99 -1.19 16.53
CA ASP A 129 -21.89 -1.95 17.38
C ASP A 129 -22.07 -1.25 18.74
N ALA A 130 -22.84 -0.15 18.71
CA ALA A 130 -23.22 0.61 19.90
C ALA A 130 -24.69 1.03 19.80
N LYS A 131 -25.33 1.26 20.96
CA LYS A 131 -26.74 1.68 21.05
C LYS A 131 -26.89 2.80 22.08
N LYS A 132 -27.95 3.58 21.92
CA LYS A 132 -28.31 4.69 22.83
C LYS A 132 -27.20 5.74 22.92
N LEU A 133 -26.52 5.99 21.78
CA LEU A 133 -25.49 7.03 21.71
C LEU A 133 -26.13 8.42 21.67
N PRO A 134 -25.50 9.44 22.25
CA PRO A 134 -25.93 10.83 22.11
C PRO A 134 -25.73 11.28 20.65
N VAL A 135 -26.79 11.81 20.04
CA VAL A 135 -26.84 12.16 18.63
C VAL A 135 -26.79 13.69 18.46
N LEU A 136 -26.02 14.18 17.49
CA LEU A 136 -26.09 15.55 17.05
C LEU A 136 -27.22 15.75 16.05
N LYS A 137 -28.01 16.79 16.25
CA LYS A 137 -29.07 17.18 15.32
C LYS A 137 -28.45 17.78 14.06
N LEU A 138 -28.97 17.40 12.90
CA LEU A 138 -28.55 17.96 11.62
C LEU A 138 -29.40 19.18 11.27
N GLY A 139 -28.78 20.34 11.17
CA GLY A 139 -29.38 21.62 10.80
C GLY A 139 -29.70 21.70 9.29
N ASN A 140 -29.80 22.91 8.77
CA ASN A 140 -30.05 23.14 7.34
C ASN A 140 -29.00 24.09 6.76
N SER A 141 -28.19 23.61 5.84
CA SER A 141 -27.14 24.42 5.22
C SER A 141 -27.63 25.41 4.14
N ARG A 142 -28.91 25.41 3.80
CA ARG A 142 -29.49 26.39 2.86
C ARG A 142 -29.77 27.76 3.53
N ASP A 143 -29.91 27.76 4.85
CA ASP A 143 -30.29 28.94 5.63
C ASP A 143 -29.07 29.64 6.27
N LEU A 144 -27.85 29.27 5.84
CA LEU A 144 -26.62 29.81 6.37
C LEU A 144 -26.37 31.25 5.90
N ILE A 145 -25.98 32.11 6.83
CA ILE A 145 -25.71 33.54 6.57
C ILE A 145 -24.27 33.87 6.95
N PRO A 146 -23.49 34.56 6.10
CA PRO A 146 -22.19 35.10 6.50
C PRO A 146 -22.25 35.92 7.78
N GLY A 147 -21.28 35.73 8.67
CA GLY A 147 -21.27 36.34 10.01
C GLY A 147 -22.00 35.52 11.08
N GLN A 148 -22.75 34.47 10.73
CA GLN A 148 -23.37 33.57 11.70
C GLN A 148 -22.30 32.88 12.55
N ALA A 149 -22.47 32.92 13.88
CA ALA A 149 -21.54 32.28 14.81
C ALA A 149 -21.58 30.75 14.67
N VAL A 150 -20.41 30.12 14.71
CA VAL A 150 -20.23 28.68 14.65
C VAL A 150 -19.30 28.20 15.76
N LEU A 151 -19.57 27.00 16.25
CA LEU A 151 -18.76 26.21 17.17
C LEU A 151 -18.29 24.94 16.49
N SER A 152 -17.06 24.51 16.72
CA SER A 152 -16.61 23.18 16.34
C SER A 152 -15.92 22.50 17.50
N ILE A 153 -16.08 21.17 17.58
CA ILE A 153 -15.34 20.32 18.51
C ILE A 153 -14.65 19.25 17.67
N GLY A 154 -13.34 19.12 17.84
CA GLY A 154 -12.51 18.21 17.08
C GLY A 154 -11.23 17.82 17.80
N ASN A 155 -10.28 17.23 17.07
CA ASN A 155 -9.05 16.68 17.62
C ASN A 155 -7.80 17.27 16.94
N PRO A 156 -7.67 18.62 16.83
CA PRO A 156 -6.55 19.25 16.13
C PRO A 156 -5.21 18.84 16.75
N LEU A 157 -4.25 18.43 15.89
CA LEU A 157 -2.89 18.04 16.27
C LEU A 157 -2.85 16.97 17.39
N GLY A 158 -3.90 16.15 17.53
CA GLY A 158 -4.02 15.13 18.58
C GLY A 158 -4.52 15.66 19.93
N TYR A 159 -4.83 16.97 20.05
CA TYR A 159 -5.49 17.54 21.24
C TYR A 159 -6.98 17.24 21.20
N GLU A 160 -7.37 16.17 21.88
CA GLU A 160 -8.72 15.63 21.82
C GLU A 160 -9.78 16.58 22.36
N HIS A 161 -10.92 16.62 21.64
CA HIS A 161 -12.09 17.40 22.00
C HIS A 161 -11.82 18.90 22.20
N SER A 162 -10.88 19.45 21.42
CA SER A 162 -10.60 20.87 21.41
C SER A 162 -11.79 21.63 20.83
N VAL A 163 -12.15 22.73 21.51
CA VAL A 163 -13.27 23.60 21.14
C VAL A 163 -12.75 24.79 20.37
N SER A 164 -13.28 25.02 19.19
CA SER A 164 -12.97 26.17 18.34
C SER A 164 -14.23 26.97 18.06
N ARG A 165 -14.11 28.30 18.07
CA ARG A 165 -15.20 29.28 17.82
C ARG A 165 -14.83 30.14 16.62
N GLY A 166 -15.82 30.47 15.81
CA GLY A 166 -15.67 31.37 14.67
C GLY A 166 -16.99 31.78 14.07
N VAL A 167 -16.96 32.14 12.79
CA VAL A 167 -18.15 32.54 12.04
C VAL A 167 -18.13 31.85 10.64
N ILE A 168 -19.32 31.76 10.04
CA ILE A 168 -19.43 31.49 8.62
C ILE A 168 -18.88 32.70 7.87
N ALA A 169 -17.83 32.50 7.08
CA ALA A 169 -17.23 33.56 6.29
C ALA A 169 -17.97 33.76 4.95
N ALA A 170 -18.31 32.66 4.29
CA ALA A 170 -19.02 32.68 3.02
C ALA A 170 -19.54 31.26 2.67
N ILE A 171 -20.38 31.17 1.64
CA ILE A 171 -20.64 29.94 0.89
C ILE A 171 -19.99 30.13 -0.47
N ARG A 172 -19.09 29.23 -0.88
CA ARG A 172 -18.30 29.39 -2.12
C ARG A 172 -18.25 28.09 -2.90
N GLU A 173 -18.31 28.22 -4.20
CA GLU A 173 -17.87 27.18 -5.12
C GLU A 173 -16.33 27.27 -5.19
N LEU A 174 -15.64 26.16 -4.93
CA LEU A 174 -14.18 26.08 -5.03
C LEU A 174 -13.78 25.84 -6.48
N GLU A 175 -12.73 26.49 -6.93
CA GLU A 175 -12.14 26.26 -8.27
C GLU A 175 -11.59 24.84 -8.41
N PHE A 176 -11.23 24.22 -7.26
CA PHE A 176 -10.79 22.82 -7.17
C PHE A 176 -11.97 21.94 -6.79
N GLY A 177 -12.44 21.07 -7.69
CA GLY A 177 -13.55 20.15 -7.48
C GLY A 177 -14.63 20.30 -8.52
N ASP A 178 -15.81 19.74 -8.23
CA ASP A 178 -16.97 19.67 -9.15
C ASP A 178 -17.83 20.95 -9.16
N GLY A 179 -17.31 22.08 -8.69
CA GLY A 179 -18.03 23.37 -8.65
C GLY A 179 -19.16 23.44 -7.62
N ARG A 180 -19.19 22.55 -6.63
CA ARG A 180 -20.25 22.53 -5.60
C ARG A 180 -19.96 23.48 -4.45
N PRO A 181 -21.03 24.05 -3.84
CA PRO A 181 -20.84 25.00 -2.75
C PRO A 181 -20.28 24.35 -1.49
N MET A 182 -19.24 24.97 -0.92
CA MET A 182 -18.64 24.64 0.39
C MET A 182 -18.92 25.78 1.37
N VAL A 183 -19.05 25.43 2.64
CA VAL A 183 -19.21 26.42 3.71
C VAL A 183 -17.82 26.87 4.17
N GLN A 184 -17.46 28.12 3.83
CA GLN A 184 -16.25 28.74 4.33
C GLN A 184 -16.45 29.21 5.78
N VAL A 185 -15.56 28.76 6.67
CA VAL A 185 -15.61 29.11 8.09
C VAL A 185 -14.33 29.81 8.51
N ALA A 186 -14.44 30.82 9.36
CA ALA A 186 -13.32 31.50 10.03
C ALA A 186 -13.03 30.78 11.35
N ILE A 187 -12.61 29.52 11.26
CA ILE A 187 -12.15 28.67 12.37
C ILE A 187 -10.80 28.09 11.94
N PRO A 188 -9.77 28.07 12.82
CA PRO A 188 -8.53 27.34 12.54
C PRO A 188 -8.81 25.85 12.29
N ILE A 189 -8.46 25.35 11.13
CA ILE A 189 -8.52 23.92 10.78
C ILE A 189 -7.09 23.40 10.75
N GLU A 190 -6.79 22.46 11.61
CA GLU A 190 -5.50 21.78 11.69
C GLU A 190 -5.68 20.28 11.45
N PRO A 191 -4.61 19.53 11.11
CA PRO A 191 -4.68 18.09 11.01
C PRO A 191 -5.34 17.46 12.24
N GLY A 192 -6.34 16.60 12.04
CA GLY A 192 -7.18 16.05 13.10
C GLY A 192 -8.52 16.77 13.28
N SER A 193 -8.68 17.99 12.76
CA SER A 193 -9.98 18.69 12.72
C SER A 193 -10.91 18.18 11.61
N SER A 194 -10.40 17.49 10.62
CA SER A 194 -11.19 16.90 9.53
C SER A 194 -12.26 15.96 10.10
N GLY A 195 -13.48 16.06 9.58
CA GLY A 195 -14.64 15.31 10.06
C GLY A 195 -15.34 15.93 11.28
N SER A 196 -14.81 17.03 11.84
CA SER A 196 -15.46 17.75 12.95
C SER A 196 -16.78 18.37 12.53
N PRO A 197 -17.82 18.31 13.37
CA PRO A 197 -19.05 19.06 13.13
C PRO A 197 -18.81 20.56 13.36
N ALA A 198 -19.25 21.38 12.40
CA ALA A 198 -19.49 22.80 12.61
C ALA A 198 -20.96 22.99 13.01
N LEU A 199 -21.20 23.64 14.15
CA LEU A 199 -22.51 23.74 14.78
C LEU A 199 -22.97 25.19 14.87
N ASP A 200 -24.27 25.40 14.75
CA ASP A 200 -24.90 26.64 15.13
C ASP A 200 -25.00 26.78 16.66
N LEU A 201 -25.47 27.93 17.14
CA LEU A 201 -25.64 28.19 18.58
C LEU A 201 -26.76 27.35 19.23
N ASN A 202 -27.60 26.69 18.44
CA ASN A 202 -28.62 25.74 18.89
C ASN A 202 -28.10 24.31 18.99
N GLY A 203 -26.83 24.07 18.65
CA GLY A 203 -26.21 22.76 18.65
C GLY A 203 -26.55 21.89 17.42
N ASN A 204 -27.08 22.47 16.37
CA ASN A 204 -27.32 21.73 15.12
C ASN A 204 -26.09 21.77 14.24
N VAL A 205 -25.72 20.63 13.66
CA VAL A 205 -24.63 20.52 12.68
C VAL A 205 -25.05 21.23 11.40
N ILE A 206 -24.24 22.16 10.93
CA ILE A 206 -24.47 22.94 9.70
C ILE A 206 -23.47 22.62 8.58
N ALA A 207 -22.27 22.13 8.96
CA ALA A 207 -21.27 21.66 8.01
C ALA A 207 -20.34 20.62 8.68
N ILE A 208 -19.60 19.88 7.87
CA ILE A 208 -18.54 18.95 8.27
C ILE A 208 -17.20 19.53 7.81
N LEU A 209 -16.31 19.86 8.73
CA LEU A 209 -15.01 20.46 8.41
C LEU A 209 -14.13 19.48 7.65
N SER A 210 -13.49 19.92 6.55
CA SER A 210 -12.69 19.05 5.69
C SER A 210 -11.35 19.68 5.29
N ILE A 211 -11.33 20.85 4.66
CA ILE A 211 -10.17 21.42 3.99
C ILE A 211 -9.65 22.66 4.70
N LYS A 212 -8.32 22.74 4.90
CA LYS A 212 -7.62 23.94 5.33
C LYS A 212 -7.27 24.82 4.13
N SER A 213 -7.62 26.10 4.19
CA SER A 213 -7.24 27.10 3.18
C SER A 213 -6.47 28.23 3.83
N GLY A 214 -5.15 28.09 3.97
CA GLY A 214 -4.24 29.12 4.48
C GLY A 214 -4.70 29.93 5.71
N GLY A 215 -3.85 30.12 6.70
CA GLY A 215 -4.17 30.93 7.89
C GLY A 215 -5.32 30.38 8.75
N ALA A 216 -6.25 31.24 9.19
CA ALA A 216 -7.35 30.92 10.10
C ALA A 216 -8.67 30.56 9.38
N MET A 217 -8.62 30.24 8.08
CA MET A 217 -9.82 29.92 7.29
C MET A 217 -9.82 28.46 6.86
N GLY A 218 -11.01 27.86 6.81
CA GLY A 218 -11.20 26.52 6.32
C GLY A 218 -12.55 26.35 5.64
N PHE A 219 -12.75 25.17 5.08
CA PHE A 219 -13.98 24.80 4.40
C PHE A 219 -14.61 23.55 5.02
N GLY A 220 -15.93 23.53 5.03
CA GLY A 220 -16.73 22.38 5.44
C GLY A 220 -17.74 21.99 4.39
N VAL A 221 -18.02 20.71 4.30
CA VAL A 221 -19.08 20.16 3.46
C VAL A 221 -20.44 20.54 4.05
N PRO A 222 -21.38 21.10 3.27
CA PRO A 222 -22.70 21.46 3.77
C PRO A 222 -23.44 20.25 4.37
N VAL A 223 -24.14 20.43 5.51
CA VAL A 223 -24.83 19.33 6.20
C VAL A 223 -25.94 18.67 5.37
N ASN A 224 -26.52 19.38 4.42
CA ASN A 224 -27.55 18.82 3.54
C ASN A 224 -26.99 17.71 2.64
N GLU A 225 -25.69 17.72 2.33
CA GLU A 225 -25.04 16.64 1.61
C GLU A 225 -24.93 15.38 2.50
N LEU A 226 -24.63 15.56 3.79
CA LEU A 226 -24.67 14.46 4.75
C LEU A 226 -26.08 13.87 4.91
N LYS A 227 -27.13 14.72 4.91
CA LYS A 227 -28.52 14.22 4.94
C LYS A 227 -28.87 13.42 3.71
N ARG A 228 -28.41 13.84 2.52
CA ARG A 228 -28.57 13.08 1.29
C ARG A 228 -27.89 11.71 1.41
N LEU A 229 -26.63 11.69 1.83
CA LEU A 229 -25.86 10.47 2.00
C LEU A 229 -26.48 9.50 3.02
N LEU A 230 -27.12 10.01 4.08
CA LEU A 230 -27.87 9.19 5.05
C LEU A 230 -29.11 8.50 4.44
N GLY A 231 -29.65 9.06 3.37
CA GLY A 231 -30.77 8.46 2.61
C GLY A 231 -30.33 7.44 1.56
N GLU A 232 -29.06 7.44 1.18
CA GLU A 232 -28.51 6.64 0.07
C GLU A 232 -27.48 5.60 0.57
N THR A 233 -27.83 4.84 1.61
CA THR A 233 -26.87 3.89 2.21
C THR A 233 -26.70 2.63 1.37
N ASN A 234 -25.43 2.23 1.18
CA ASN A 234 -25.05 0.95 0.59
C ASN A 234 -23.96 0.31 1.46
N PRO A 235 -24.32 -0.50 2.47
CA PRO A 235 -23.39 -0.98 3.48
C PRO A 235 -22.31 -1.91 2.91
N ILE A 236 -21.05 -1.54 3.11
CA ILE A 236 -19.87 -2.35 2.81
C ILE A 236 -19.37 -2.95 4.13
N PRO A 237 -19.47 -4.26 4.36
CA PRO A 237 -18.89 -4.92 5.53
C PRO A 237 -17.38 -4.66 5.63
N MET A 238 -16.82 -4.52 6.84
CA MET A 238 -15.40 -4.25 7.02
C MET A 238 -14.49 -5.30 6.37
N GLN A 239 -14.92 -6.56 6.31
CA GLN A 239 -14.18 -7.62 5.61
C GLN A 239 -13.99 -7.34 4.10
N LYS A 240 -14.93 -6.62 3.48
CA LYS A 240 -14.84 -6.17 2.08
C LYS A 240 -14.15 -4.81 1.94
N TRP A 241 -14.20 -4.01 2.99
CA TRP A 241 -13.54 -2.71 3.04
C TRP A 241 -12.03 -2.84 3.18
N LEU A 242 -11.57 -3.74 4.06
CA LEU A 242 -10.15 -3.94 4.35
C LEU A 242 -9.49 -4.73 3.20
N THR A 243 -9.00 -4.05 2.18
CA THR A 243 -8.38 -4.68 1.01
C THR A 243 -6.86 -4.83 1.16
N ILE A 244 -6.21 -3.98 1.96
CA ILE A 244 -4.77 -4.07 2.19
C ILE A 244 -4.43 -5.34 2.96
N GLY A 245 -3.69 -6.23 2.32
CA GLY A 245 -3.38 -7.56 2.85
C GLY A 245 -4.57 -8.52 2.86
N ALA A 246 -5.67 -8.21 2.18
CA ALA A 246 -6.79 -9.15 2.05
C ALA A 246 -6.38 -10.38 1.23
N MET A 247 -6.93 -11.54 1.61
CA MET A 247 -6.77 -12.77 0.83
C MET A 247 -7.51 -12.66 -0.50
N ASP A 248 -6.93 -13.22 -1.55
CA ASP A 248 -7.64 -13.38 -2.83
C ASP A 248 -8.76 -14.42 -2.67
N GLU A 249 -10.01 -13.98 -2.63
CA GLU A 249 -11.19 -14.84 -2.46
C GLU A 249 -11.41 -15.83 -3.62
N LEU A 250 -10.80 -15.60 -4.78
CA LEU A 250 -10.85 -16.53 -5.92
C LEU A 250 -9.88 -17.71 -5.73
N GLU A 251 -8.82 -17.49 -4.98
CA GLU A 251 -7.77 -18.49 -4.76
C GLU A 251 -7.87 -19.12 -3.36
N TRP A 252 -8.26 -18.34 -2.35
CA TRP A 252 -8.16 -18.75 -0.95
C TRP A 252 -9.47 -18.56 -0.19
N LYS A 253 -9.78 -19.55 0.65
CA LYS A 253 -10.93 -19.53 1.57
C LYS A 253 -10.46 -19.79 2.99
N PRO A 254 -10.35 -18.74 3.85
CA PRO A 254 -10.12 -18.91 5.28
C PRO A 254 -11.25 -19.67 5.97
N VAL A 255 -10.90 -20.56 6.87
CA VAL A 255 -11.81 -21.37 7.67
C VAL A 255 -11.37 -21.33 9.14
N MET A 256 -12.31 -21.45 10.07
CA MET A 256 -12.07 -21.47 11.53
C MET A 256 -11.59 -20.13 12.10
N ASN A 257 -11.96 -19.00 11.48
CA ASN A 257 -11.51 -17.66 11.87
C ASN A 257 -9.96 -17.53 11.90
N GLY A 258 -9.43 -16.56 12.62
CA GLY A 258 -8.02 -16.23 12.59
C GLY A 258 -7.71 -15.18 11.52
N SER A 259 -6.53 -14.58 11.60
CA SER A 259 -6.09 -13.54 10.69
C SER A 259 -5.18 -14.11 9.61
N TRP A 260 -5.66 -14.06 8.36
CA TRP A 260 -4.89 -14.40 7.18
C TRP A 260 -4.70 -13.13 6.34
N LYS A 261 -3.47 -12.80 5.98
CA LYS A 261 -3.14 -11.65 5.14
C LYS A 261 -2.24 -12.11 4.00
N GLN A 262 -2.48 -11.57 2.80
CA GLN A 262 -1.67 -11.82 1.62
C GLN A 262 -1.06 -10.53 1.12
N ARG A 263 0.26 -10.50 0.97
CA ARG A 263 0.97 -9.34 0.45
C ARG A 263 2.28 -9.74 -0.22
N ALA A 264 2.52 -9.21 -1.43
CA ALA A 264 3.76 -9.44 -2.18
C ALA A 264 4.12 -10.94 -2.29
N GLY A 265 3.15 -11.81 -2.53
CA GLY A 265 3.33 -13.26 -2.65
C GLY A 265 3.57 -13.99 -1.33
N ILE A 266 3.50 -13.30 -0.19
CA ILE A 266 3.62 -13.89 1.14
C ILE A 266 2.25 -13.90 1.81
N ILE A 267 1.83 -15.08 2.29
CA ILE A 267 0.66 -15.24 3.15
C ILE A 267 1.15 -15.27 4.59
N THR A 268 0.59 -14.39 5.43
CA THR A 268 0.89 -14.33 6.86
C THR A 268 -0.34 -14.77 7.64
N ALA A 269 -0.16 -15.71 8.56
CA ALA A 269 -1.19 -16.21 9.45
C ALA A 269 -0.86 -15.87 10.91
N SER A 270 -1.76 -15.16 11.60
CA SER A 270 -1.56 -14.70 12.98
C SER A 270 -2.81 -14.89 13.86
N GLY A 271 -2.60 -14.90 15.16
CA GLY A 271 -3.63 -15.14 16.18
C GLY A 271 -4.10 -16.60 16.22
N LEU A 272 -5.20 -16.82 16.93
CA LEU A 272 -5.81 -18.13 17.14
C LEU A 272 -7.08 -18.28 16.31
N GLY A 273 -7.23 -19.44 15.66
CA GLY A 273 -8.51 -19.86 15.08
C GLY A 273 -9.45 -20.49 16.11
N ASN A 274 -10.67 -20.78 15.66
CA ASN A 274 -11.70 -21.41 16.51
C ASN A 274 -11.56 -22.94 16.59
N GLY A 275 -10.69 -23.54 15.78
CA GLY A 275 -10.45 -24.98 15.82
C GLY A 275 -9.63 -25.41 17.04
N PHE A 276 -9.66 -26.71 17.36
CA PHE A 276 -8.88 -27.27 18.45
C PHE A 276 -7.38 -26.87 18.36
N GLY A 277 -6.80 -26.48 19.50
CA GLY A 277 -5.41 -26.00 19.57
C GLY A 277 -5.16 -24.64 18.88
N GLY A 278 -6.21 -23.82 18.71
CA GLY A 278 -6.12 -22.56 17.98
C GLY A 278 -6.01 -22.75 16.46
N ARG A 279 -6.44 -23.92 15.97
CA ARG A 279 -6.39 -24.31 14.55
C ARG A 279 -7.13 -23.33 13.68
N MET A 280 -6.49 -22.93 12.60
CA MET A 280 -7.06 -22.15 11.50
C MET A 280 -6.54 -22.69 10.17
N LEU A 281 -7.43 -22.71 9.17
CA LEU A 281 -7.13 -23.23 7.85
C LEU A 281 -7.35 -22.13 6.79
N CYS A 282 -6.59 -22.22 5.71
CA CYS A 282 -6.82 -21.43 4.51
C CYS A 282 -6.78 -22.37 3.30
N LEU A 283 -7.96 -22.66 2.74
CA LEU A 283 -8.14 -23.68 1.72
C LEU A 283 -8.03 -23.07 0.33
N ASN A 284 -7.25 -23.71 -0.52
CA ASN A 284 -7.09 -23.30 -1.91
C ASN A 284 -8.34 -23.66 -2.73
N GLN A 285 -8.83 -22.73 -3.54
CA GLN A 285 -10.06 -22.88 -4.33
C GLN A 285 -9.76 -23.23 -5.81
N THR A 286 -8.49 -23.31 -6.20
CA THR A 286 -8.13 -23.68 -7.57
C THR A 286 -8.38 -25.16 -7.79
N LYS A 287 -8.72 -25.53 -9.04
CA LYS A 287 -8.87 -26.94 -9.41
C LYS A 287 -7.51 -27.62 -9.38
N PHE A 288 -7.39 -28.71 -8.68
CA PHE A 288 -6.17 -29.53 -8.61
C PHE A 288 -6.31 -30.83 -9.40
N PRO A 289 -5.18 -31.49 -9.78
CA PRO A 289 -5.19 -32.73 -10.54
C PRO A 289 -5.82 -33.88 -9.77
N ASP A 290 -6.29 -34.89 -10.49
CA ASP A 290 -6.62 -36.18 -9.91
C ASP A 290 -5.36 -36.83 -9.32
N LEU A 291 -5.52 -37.73 -8.34
CA LEU A 291 -4.44 -38.50 -7.76
C LEU A 291 -3.70 -39.32 -8.86
N PRO A 292 -2.39 -39.53 -8.75
CA PRO A 292 -1.49 -38.94 -7.77
C PRO A 292 -1.10 -37.49 -8.09
N PHE A 293 -0.91 -36.66 -7.06
CA PHE A 293 -0.40 -35.30 -7.22
C PHE A 293 0.46 -34.87 -6.01
N GLU A 294 1.14 -33.74 -6.16
CA GLU A 294 2.01 -33.15 -5.15
C GLU A 294 1.51 -31.75 -4.79
N ILE A 295 1.60 -31.41 -3.50
CA ILE A 295 1.44 -30.06 -2.98
C ILE A 295 2.72 -29.61 -2.30
N GLU A 296 3.05 -28.34 -2.44
CA GLU A 296 4.28 -27.75 -1.91
C GLU A 296 4.04 -26.36 -1.38
N VAL A 297 4.73 -25.99 -0.30
CA VAL A 297 4.79 -24.62 0.22
C VAL A 297 6.13 -24.37 0.89
N GLU A 298 6.61 -23.13 0.86
CA GLU A 298 7.64 -22.71 1.80
C GLU A 298 7.01 -22.05 3.01
N VAL A 299 7.37 -22.52 4.21
CA VAL A 299 6.87 -22.01 5.49
C VAL A 299 8.01 -21.52 6.35
N GLN A 300 7.79 -20.44 7.08
CA GLN A 300 8.66 -19.92 8.11
C GLN A 300 7.83 -19.68 9.39
N LEU A 301 8.25 -20.24 10.49
CA LEU A 301 7.72 -19.92 11.81
C LEU A 301 8.47 -18.72 12.38
N GLU A 302 7.74 -17.78 13.00
CA GLU A 302 8.33 -16.67 13.74
C GLU A 302 8.97 -17.17 15.05
N ASP A 303 8.30 -18.16 15.67
CA ASP A 303 8.74 -18.85 16.88
C ASP A 303 8.46 -20.35 16.71
N GLU A 304 9.42 -21.19 17.05
CA GLU A 304 9.33 -22.65 16.92
C GLU A 304 8.29 -23.30 17.85
N SER A 305 7.81 -22.58 18.88
CA SER A 305 6.64 -23.01 19.66
C SER A 305 5.35 -23.02 18.86
N GLY A 306 5.30 -22.34 17.70
CA GLY A 306 4.22 -22.37 16.73
C GLY A 306 4.09 -23.71 16.02
N ALA A 307 3.11 -23.78 15.12
CA ALA A 307 2.95 -24.90 14.19
C ALA A 307 2.18 -24.42 12.95
N ALA A 308 2.73 -24.62 11.75
CA ALA A 308 2.04 -24.25 10.52
C ALA A 308 2.64 -24.99 9.31
N GLY A 309 1.81 -25.29 8.32
CA GLY A 309 2.25 -26.01 7.12
C GLY A 309 1.12 -26.31 6.16
N LEU A 310 1.18 -27.49 5.54
CA LEU A 310 0.23 -27.96 4.56
C LEU A 310 -0.97 -28.65 5.19
N VAL A 311 -2.16 -28.43 4.62
CA VAL A 311 -3.37 -29.18 4.87
C VAL A 311 -3.84 -29.83 3.57
N PHE A 312 -4.36 -31.05 3.69
CA PHE A 312 -4.87 -31.81 2.53
C PHE A 312 -5.99 -32.76 2.94
N HIS A 313 -6.78 -33.23 1.96
CA HIS A 313 -8.03 -33.96 2.16
C HIS A 313 -8.97 -33.26 3.15
N ALA A 314 -9.05 -31.92 3.06
CA ALA A 314 -9.90 -31.15 3.97
C ALA A 314 -11.35 -31.10 3.47
N ASP A 315 -12.29 -31.32 4.41
CA ASP A 315 -13.75 -31.25 4.14
C ASP A 315 -14.30 -29.82 4.20
N GLY A 316 -13.46 -28.82 4.45
CA GLY A 316 -13.85 -27.43 4.63
C GLY A 316 -14.39 -27.14 6.05
N LYS A 317 -14.33 -28.11 6.97
CA LYS A 317 -14.71 -28.00 8.38
C LYS A 317 -13.59 -28.54 9.26
N ASP A 318 -13.81 -29.68 9.93
CA ASP A 318 -12.90 -30.19 10.94
C ASP A 318 -12.02 -31.36 10.48
N ARG A 319 -12.34 -32.03 9.39
CA ARG A 319 -11.62 -33.23 8.91
C ARG A 319 -10.57 -32.87 7.89
N HIS A 320 -9.32 -33.21 8.18
CA HIS A 320 -8.18 -33.02 7.26
C HIS A 320 -6.91 -33.72 7.74
N PHE A 321 -5.95 -33.92 6.85
CA PHE A 321 -4.56 -34.14 7.25
C PHE A 321 -3.82 -32.80 7.40
N GLY A 322 -2.76 -32.80 8.23
CA GLY A 322 -1.83 -31.70 8.35
C GLY A 322 -0.38 -32.17 8.41
N PHE A 323 0.49 -31.57 7.59
CA PHE A 323 1.93 -31.78 7.66
C PHE A 323 2.62 -30.45 7.93
N TYR A 324 3.29 -30.36 9.10
CA TYR A 324 3.80 -29.09 9.60
C TYR A 324 4.96 -29.25 10.59
N PRO A 325 5.93 -28.29 10.64
CA PRO A 325 6.89 -28.15 11.73
C PRO A 325 6.20 -27.69 13.02
N THR A 326 6.71 -28.15 14.14
CA THR A 326 6.30 -27.75 15.50
C THR A 326 7.36 -28.16 16.52
N ASN A 327 7.78 -27.23 17.41
CA ASN A 327 8.85 -27.45 18.41
C ASN A 327 10.10 -28.10 17.81
N GLY A 328 10.52 -27.64 16.63
CA GLY A 328 11.71 -28.16 15.95
C GLY A 328 11.59 -29.55 15.33
N SER A 329 10.41 -30.16 15.38
CA SER A 329 10.12 -31.47 14.76
C SER A 329 9.06 -31.31 13.66
N LEU A 330 9.02 -32.24 12.72
CA LEU A 330 8.00 -32.34 11.68
C LEU A 330 6.91 -33.31 12.13
N ARG A 331 5.65 -32.93 11.91
CA ARG A 331 4.52 -33.73 12.35
C ARG A 331 3.52 -33.94 11.23
N LEU A 332 3.08 -35.18 11.06
CA LEU A 332 1.92 -35.55 10.24
C LEU A 332 0.77 -35.91 11.16
N THR A 333 -0.38 -35.30 10.94
CA THR A 333 -1.58 -35.51 11.78
C THR A 333 -2.81 -35.71 10.92
N ARG A 334 -3.81 -36.40 11.49
CA ARG A 334 -5.15 -36.52 10.94
C ARG A 334 -6.16 -35.97 11.97
N PHE A 335 -7.02 -35.09 11.51
CA PHE A 335 -8.17 -34.58 12.26
C PHE A 335 -9.44 -35.18 11.66
N GLU A 336 -10.27 -35.78 12.51
CA GLU A 336 -11.54 -36.37 12.12
C GLU A 336 -12.75 -35.70 12.78
N GLY A 337 -12.51 -34.59 13.50
CA GLY A 337 -13.53 -33.81 14.19
C GLY A 337 -12.96 -32.60 14.94
N PRO A 338 -13.81 -31.94 15.77
CA PRO A 338 -13.49 -30.62 16.34
C PRO A 338 -12.68 -30.64 17.64
N ASN A 339 -12.41 -31.79 18.25
CA ASN A 339 -11.83 -31.85 19.60
C ASN A 339 -10.57 -32.75 19.68
N VAL A 340 -9.96 -32.81 20.86
CA VAL A 340 -8.75 -33.59 21.12
C VAL A 340 -8.91 -35.09 20.84
N PHE A 341 -10.07 -35.65 21.04
CA PHE A 341 -10.32 -37.09 20.84
C PHE A 341 -10.40 -37.46 19.35
N SER A 342 -10.62 -36.51 18.50
CA SER A 342 -10.64 -36.64 17.03
C SER A 342 -9.34 -36.22 16.35
N TRP A 343 -8.28 -36.04 17.14
CA TRP A 343 -6.94 -35.67 16.65
C TRP A 343 -5.97 -36.83 16.83
N THR A 344 -5.43 -37.32 15.72
CA THR A 344 -4.46 -38.42 15.71
C THR A 344 -3.11 -37.88 15.18
N ILE A 345 -2.07 -38.09 15.97
CA ILE A 345 -0.69 -37.87 15.50
C ILE A 345 -0.23 -39.17 14.83
N LEU A 346 -0.09 -39.16 13.52
CA LEU A 346 0.36 -40.30 12.72
C LEU A 346 1.86 -40.52 12.87
N GLN A 347 2.63 -39.45 12.79
CA GLN A 347 4.07 -39.49 12.98
C GLN A 347 4.62 -38.14 13.41
N THR A 348 5.67 -38.17 14.26
CA THR A 348 6.52 -37.02 14.58
C THR A 348 7.97 -37.42 14.38
N ILE A 349 8.75 -36.62 13.69
CA ILE A 349 10.15 -36.88 13.35
C ILE A 349 10.98 -35.62 13.40
N SER A 350 12.21 -35.73 13.86
CA SER A 350 13.23 -34.67 13.74
C SER A 350 14.10 -34.95 12.52
N SER A 351 14.49 -33.92 11.79
CA SER A 351 15.35 -34.01 10.60
C SER A 351 16.30 -32.83 10.56
N ASP A 352 17.57 -33.10 10.26
CA ASP A 352 18.57 -32.05 10.03
C ASP A 352 18.30 -31.21 8.78
N ALA A 353 17.44 -31.68 7.90
CA ALA A 353 16.98 -30.91 6.74
C ALA A 353 16.10 -29.74 7.15
N TYR A 354 15.35 -29.82 8.29
CA TYR A 354 14.57 -28.71 8.81
C TYR A 354 15.47 -27.63 9.43
N LYS A 355 15.27 -26.37 9.04
CA LYS A 355 16.09 -25.23 9.49
C LYS A 355 15.26 -24.28 10.37
N PHE A 356 15.63 -24.16 11.63
CA PHE A 356 14.97 -23.27 12.61
C PHE A 356 14.94 -21.82 12.16
N ASN A 357 13.80 -21.17 12.31
CA ASN A 357 13.58 -19.74 11.97
C ASN A 357 13.96 -19.38 10.52
N LYS A 358 14.02 -20.36 9.63
CA LYS A 358 14.27 -20.17 8.19
C LYS A 358 13.09 -20.62 7.36
N TRP A 359 13.08 -20.22 6.11
CA TRP A 359 12.16 -20.78 5.13
C TRP A 359 12.48 -22.25 4.92
N ASN A 360 11.46 -23.10 5.08
CA ASN A 360 11.55 -24.53 4.83
C ASN A 360 10.51 -24.94 3.81
N ARG A 361 10.93 -25.66 2.77
CA ARG A 361 10.04 -26.20 1.76
C ARG A 361 9.42 -27.50 2.26
N LEU A 362 8.10 -27.48 2.45
CA LEU A 362 7.33 -28.68 2.75
C LEU A 362 6.68 -29.18 1.47
N ARG A 363 6.74 -30.49 1.22
CA ARG A 363 6.06 -31.12 0.11
C ARG A 363 5.35 -32.38 0.58
N VAL A 364 4.14 -32.59 0.09
CA VAL A 364 3.37 -33.83 0.31
C VAL A 364 3.00 -34.39 -1.06
N ARG A 365 3.32 -35.65 -1.30
CA ARG A 365 2.84 -36.44 -2.43
C ARG A 365 1.73 -37.35 -1.98
N LEU A 366 0.61 -37.27 -2.65
CA LEU A 366 -0.63 -38.02 -2.41
C LEU A 366 -0.78 -39.07 -3.49
N GLU A 367 -0.84 -40.36 -3.11
CA GLU A 367 -0.97 -41.47 -4.03
C GLU A 367 -2.40 -42.07 -3.99
N GLU A 368 -2.84 -42.70 -5.06
CA GLU A 368 -4.18 -43.34 -5.18
C GLU A 368 -4.44 -44.41 -4.12
N ASN A 369 -3.39 -45.07 -3.62
CA ASN A 369 -3.48 -46.15 -2.65
C ASN A 369 -3.44 -45.64 -1.18
N GLY A 370 -3.64 -44.34 -0.95
CA GLY A 370 -3.58 -43.73 0.40
C GLY A 370 -2.16 -43.59 0.95
N ARG A 371 -1.10 -43.78 0.15
CA ARG A 371 0.27 -43.54 0.57
C ARG A 371 0.55 -42.03 0.60
N LEU A 372 1.09 -41.57 1.71
CA LEU A 372 1.46 -40.20 1.99
C LEU A 372 2.98 -40.10 2.11
N ILE A 373 3.62 -39.35 1.20
CA ILE A 373 5.06 -39.12 1.21
C ILE A 373 5.30 -37.67 1.51
N CYS A 374 5.86 -37.37 2.69
CA CYS A 374 6.15 -36.02 3.15
C CYS A 374 7.64 -35.76 3.10
N SER A 375 8.03 -34.59 2.60
CA SER A 375 9.42 -34.17 2.54
C SER A 375 9.61 -32.73 3.05
N VAL A 376 10.79 -32.45 3.59
CA VAL A 376 11.26 -31.10 3.95
C VAL A 376 12.58 -30.83 3.24
N ASN A 377 12.67 -29.67 2.57
CA ASN A 377 13.87 -29.26 1.84
C ASN A 377 14.42 -30.38 0.91
N ASP A 378 13.50 -31.05 0.20
CA ASP A 378 13.74 -32.16 -0.73
C ASP A 378 14.14 -33.51 -0.07
N GLU A 379 14.27 -33.60 1.26
CA GLU A 379 14.51 -34.86 1.99
C GLU A 379 13.18 -35.48 2.40
N VAL A 380 12.95 -36.75 2.02
CA VAL A 380 11.77 -37.51 2.44
C VAL A 380 11.91 -37.86 3.93
N VAL A 381 10.97 -37.39 4.73
CA VAL A 381 10.99 -37.57 6.19
C VAL A 381 9.88 -38.49 6.70
N ILE A 382 8.74 -38.58 6.00
CA ILE A 382 7.63 -39.46 6.35
C ILE A 382 7.17 -40.18 5.08
N ASP A 383 6.95 -41.48 5.19
CA ASP A 383 6.41 -42.33 4.12
C ASP A 383 5.52 -43.40 4.79
N LEU A 384 4.22 -43.24 4.69
CA LEU A 384 3.26 -44.13 5.33
C LEU A 384 1.97 -44.28 4.53
N LEU A 385 1.17 -45.29 4.88
CA LEU A 385 -0.16 -45.53 4.36
C LEU A 385 -1.19 -45.10 5.40
N ASP A 386 -2.17 -44.27 5.00
CA ASP A 386 -3.32 -43.94 5.82
C ASP A 386 -4.57 -43.75 4.93
N HIS A 387 -5.64 -44.47 5.24
CA HIS A 387 -6.92 -44.46 4.52
C HIS A 387 -8.02 -43.72 5.27
N GLY A 388 -7.70 -42.93 6.30
CA GLY A 388 -8.68 -42.24 7.12
C GLY A 388 -9.46 -41.15 6.41
N LEU A 389 -8.84 -40.52 5.39
CA LEU A 389 -9.49 -39.52 4.54
C LEU A 389 -8.99 -39.69 3.10
N ASP A 390 -9.93 -39.88 2.18
CA ASP A 390 -9.61 -40.26 0.79
C ASP A 390 -9.68 -39.09 -0.19
N SER A 391 -10.33 -37.98 0.17
CA SER A 391 -10.53 -36.84 -0.73
C SER A 391 -10.78 -35.56 0.06
N GLY A 392 -10.66 -34.40 -0.60
CA GLY A 392 -10.93 -33.10 -0.03
C GLY A 392 -10.01 -32.01 -0.57
N GLN A 393 -10.17 -30.80 -0.09
CA GLN A 393 -9.40 -29.64 -0.50
C GLN A 393 -7.99 -29.68 0.09
N VAL A 394 -7.11 -28.89 -0.52
CA VAL A 394 -5.72 -28.66 -0.07
C VAL A 394 -5.54 -27.21 0.33
N GLY A 395 -4.50 -26.90 1.12
CA GLY A 395 -4.24 -25.53 1.53
C GLY A 395 -3.20 -25.43 2.64
N LEU A 396 -3.37 -24.43 3.49
CA LEU A 396 -2.49 -24.05 4.57
C LEU A 396 -3.17 -24.26 5.93
N CYS A 397 -2.40 -24.66 6.93
CA CYS A 397 -2.85 -24.74 8.31
C CYS A 397 -1.89 -24.00 9.25
N LYS A 398 -2.44 -23.46 10.33
CA LYS A 398 -1.71 -22.87 11.44
C LYS A 398 -2.38 -23.24 12.76
N PHE A 399 -1.57 -23.41 13.80
CA PHE A 399 -1.97 -23.70 15.16
C PHE A 399 -1.21 -22.79 16.13
N ARG A 400 -1.76 -22.58 17.34
CA ARG A 400 -1.16 -21.80 18.42
C ARG A 400 -1.00 -20.31 18.10
N GLU A 401 -0.42 -19.52 19.03
CA GLU A 401 -0.32 -18.06 18.93
C GLU A 401 0.73 -17.55 17.92
N PRO A 402 1.97 -18.11 17.85
CA PRO A 402 3.02 -17.54 17.02
C PRO A 402 2.63 -17.40 15.56
N THR A 403 3.06 -16.30 14.96
CA THR A 403 2.85 -15.99 13.54
C THR A 403 3.60 -16.97 12.63
N ALA A 404 2.97 -17.35 11.54
CA ALA A 404 3.57 -18.14 10.48
C ALA A 404 3.48 -17.42 9.15
N ARG A 405 4.50 -17.57 8.32
CA ARG A 405 4.58 -16.99 6.98
C ARG A 405 4.71 -18.09 5.95
N PHE A 406 4.00 -17.94 4.82
CA PHE A 406 3.97 -18.91 3.73
C PHE A 406 4.26 -18.20 2.40
N ARG A 407 4.93 -18.90 1.49
CA ARG A 407 5.13 -18.46 0.12
C ARG A 407 5.25 -19.66 -0.84
N PHE A 408 5.08 -19.43 -2.13
CA PHE A 408 5.24 -20.45 -3.16
C PHE A 408 4.36 -21.70 -2.94
N PHE A 409 3.09 -21.50 -2.53
CA PHE A 409 2.15 -22.62 -2.51
C PHE A 409 1.88 -23.07 -3.95
N ARG A 410 2.09 -24.35 -4.24
CA ARG A 410 1.97 -24.92 -5.57
C ARG A 410 1.32 -26.30 -5.53
N ILE A 411 0.61 -26.62 -6.60
CA ILE A 411 -0.02 -27.93 -6.82
C ILE A 411 0.40 -28.42 -8.21
N SER A 412 0.87 -29.66 -8.31
CA SER A 412 1.28 -30.24 -9.60
C SER A 412 1.10 -31.76 -9.58
N LYS A 413 0.94 -32.38 -10.76
CA LYS A 413 1.03 -33.83 -10.85
C LYS A 413 2.38 -34.37 -10.37
N ARG A 414 3.45 -33.63 -10.67
CA ARG A 414 4.80 -33.87 -10.17
C ARG A 414 5.63 -32.61 -10.31
N PHE A 415 6.30 -32.22 -9.27
CA PHE A 415 7.27 -31.15 -9.37
C PHE A 415 8.54 -31.65 -10.06
N PRO A 416 9.13 -30.89 -10.99
CA PRO A 416 10.44 -31.21 -11.50
C PRO A 416 11.42 -31.27 -10.32
N GLN A 417 12.18 -32.33 -10.19
CA GLN A 417 13.32 -32.37 -9.29
C GLN A 417 14.23 -31.19 -9.67
N SER A 418 14.68 -30.45 -8.66
CA SER A 418 15.49 -29.23 -8.84
C SER A 418 16.49 -29.44 -10.00
N LYS A 419 16.46 -28.54 -11.00
CA LYS A 419 17.34 -28.56 -12.18
C LYS A 419 18.80 -28.19 -11.86
N VAL A 420 19.23 -28.41 -10.69
CA VAL A 420 20.66 -28.37 -10.38
C VAL A 420 21.24 -29.66 -10.88
N THR A 421 21.68 -29.64 -12.15
CA THR A 421 22.36 -30.80 -12.71
C THR A 421 23.61 -31.13 -11.89
N PRO A 422 24.00 -32.41 -11.73
CA PRO A 422 25.23 -32.74 -11.04
C PRO A 422 26.47 -32.01 -11.59
N ALA A 423 26.46 -31.64 -12.87
CA ALA A 423 27.51 -30.83 -13.50
C ALA A 423 27.53 -29.37 -12.97
N PHE A 424 26.39 -28.73 -12.77
CA PHE A 424 26.31 -27.38 -12.20
C PHE A 424 26.68 -27.39 -10.72
N SER A 425 26.20 -28.38 -9.98
CA SER A 425 26.60 -28.55 -8.58
C SER A 425 28.11 -28.75 -8.44
N ASN A 426 28.72 -29.49 -9.35
CA ASN A 426 30.15 -29.68 -9.34
C ASN A 426 30.94 -28.41 -9.73
N GLN A 427 30.40 -27.61 -10.62
CA GLN A 427 30.98 -26.32 -11.03
C GLN A 427 30.93 -25.28 -9.88
N VAL A 428 29.83 -25.18 -9.20
CA VAL A 428 29.66 -24.34 -8.01
C VAL A 428 30.55 -24.84 -6.89
N ARG A 429 30.61 -26.14 -6.65
CA ARG A 429 31.56 -26.74 -5.67
C ARG A 429 33.01 -26.43 -6.00
N LYS A 430 33.42 -26.43 -7.27
CA LYS A 430 34.77 -26.05 -7.68
C LYS A 430 35.09 -24.60 -7.37
N LEU A 431 34.15 -23.69 -7.48
CA LEU A 431 34.31 -22.26 -7.14
C LEU A 431 34.31 -22.00 -5.64
N VAL A 432 33.51 -22.75 -4.89
CA VAL A 432 33.36 -22.56 -3.44
C VAL A 432 34.37 -23.38 -2.63
N ARG A 433 34.82 -24.54 -3.14
CA ARG A 433 35.78 -25.44 -2.47
C ARG A 433 37.09 -24.77 -2.00
N PRO A 434 37.68 -23.80 -2.74
CA PRO A 434 38.86 -23.09 -2.23
C PRO A 434 38.55 -22.23 -0.98
N LEU A 435 37.30 -21.91 -0.76
CA LEU A 435 36.82 -21.03 0.33
C LEU A 435 36.33 -21.83 1.54
N LEU A 436 35.92 -23.07 1.30
CA LEU A 436 35.36 -23.96 2.32
C LEU A 436 36.32 -25.15 2.50
N HIS A 437 37.39 -24.94 3.28
CA HIS A 437 38.26 -26.06 3.61
C HIS A 437 37.51 -27.09 4.45
N ARG A 438 37.06 -28.20 3.79
CA ARG A 438 36.50 -29.46 4.28
C ARG A 438 35.26 -29.41 5.16
N ASP A 439 34.25 -30.18 4.79
CA ASP A 439 32.96 -30.35 5.48
C ASP A 439 33.05 -31.13 6.80
N SER A 440 34.21 -31.78 7.10
CA SER A 440 34.48 -32.44 8.36
C SER A 440 35.99 -32.50 8.60
N LEU A 441 36.41 -32.18 9.81
CA LEU A 441 37.76 -32.42 10.26
C LEU A 441 37.88 -33.90 10.64
N ASP A 442 38.92 -34.60 10.10
CA ASP A 442 39.31 -35.91 10.61
C ASP A 442 39.66 -35.75 12.10
N PRO A 443 39.27 -36.67 13.00
CA PRO A 443 39.67 -36.62 14.41
C PRO A 443 41.18 -36.39 14.64
N ARG A 444 42.02 -36.91 13.76
CA ARG A 444 43.47 -36.68 13.77
C ARG A 444 43.86 -35.22 13.49
N GLU A 445 43.11 -34.54 12.66
CA GLU A 445 43.34 -33.10 12.38
C GLU A 445 42.90 -32.20 13.54
N VAL A 446 41.89 -32.64 14.32
CA VAL A 446 41.49 -31.97 15.56
C VAL A 446 42.61 -32.14 16.61
N ASP A 447 43.18 -33.35 16.71
CA ASP A 447 44.31 -33.61 17.63
C ASP A 447 45.55 -32.80 17.24
N GLU A 448 45.85 -32.62 15.97
CA GLU A 448 46.92 -31.73 15.52
C GLU A 448 46.65 -30.27 15.92
N LEU A 449 45.41 -29.78 15.78
CA LEU A 449 45.02 -28.43 16.19
C LEU A 449 45.13 -28.23 17.71
N VAL A 450 44.79 -29.24 18.50
CA VAL A 450 44.94 -29.24 19.97
C VAL A 450 46.42 -29.16 20.34
N ASN A 451 47.28 -29.91 19.63
CA ASN A 451 48.74 -29.92 19.85
C ASN A 451 49.42 -28.58 19.48
N MET A 452 48.75 -27.71 18.67
CA MET A 452 49.26 -26.36 18.39
C MET A 452 49.08 -25.37 19.57
N GLY A 453 48.29 -25.72 20.58
CA GLY A 453 48.19 -25.00 21.84
C GLY A 453 47.10 -23.89 21.89
N ASN A 454 47.06 -23.13 22.97
CA ASN A 454 46.03 -22.17 23.35
C ASN A 454 45.66 -21.07 22.32
N PRO A 455 46.51 -20.62 21.38
CA PRO A 455 46.14 -19.64 20.37
C PRO A 455 45.21 -20.17 19.25
N THR A 456 45.13 -21.49 19.11
CA THR A 456 44.40 -22.14 18.03
C THR A 456 42.88 -21.80 17.99
N PRO A 457 42.17 -21.79 19.14
CA PRO A 457 40.74 -21.41 19.12
C PRO A 457 40.48 -19.98 18.64
N GLN A 458 41.42 -19.05 18.91
CA GLN A 458 41.30 -17.68 18.43
C GLN A 458 41.54 -17.57 16.93
N ALA A 459 42.58 -18.25 16.44
CA ALA A 459 42.89 -18.29 15.01
C ALA A 459 41.73 -18.90 14.19
N LEU A 460 41.05 -19.90 14.73
CA LEU A 460 39.83 -20.46 14.11
C LEU A 460 38.67 -19.47 14.10
N ARG A 461 38.48 -18.70 15.18
CA ARG A 461 37.45 -17.65 15.21
C ARG A 461 37.73 -16.54 14.20
N ASP A 462 38.99 -16.12 14.08
CA ASP A 462 39.39 -15.09 13.12
C ASP A 462 39.18 -15.58 11.68
N HIS A 463 39.47 -16.85 11.40
CA HIS A 463 39.23 -17.48 10.12
C HIS A 463 37.72 -17.62 9.82
N ALA A 464 36.88 -17.95 10.80
CA ALA A 464 35.45 -17.99 10.68
C ALA A 464 34.87 -16.61 10.31
N MET A 465 35.35 -15.54 10.97
CA MET A 465 34.98 -14.17 10.62
C MET A 465 35.33 -13.78 9.17
N ASP A 466 36.49 -14.25 8.67
CA ASP A 466 36.95 -14.05 7.31
C ASP A 466 36.05 -14.79 6.28
N LEU A 467 35.63 -16.02 6.61
CA LEU A 467 34.67 -16.79 5.84
C LEU A 467 33.27 -16.17 5.83
N GLU A 468 32.80 -15.65 6.97
CA GLU A 468 31.53 -14.92 7.06
C GLU A 468 31.57 -13.67 6.18
N LYS A 469 32.69 -12.92 6.20
CA LYS A 469 32.87 -11.76 5.32
C LYS A 469 32.81 -12.18 3.85
N LYS A 470 33.49 -13.23 3.43
CA LYS A 470 33.44 -13.77 2.06
C LYS A 470 32.06 -14.26 1.70
N ALA A 471 31.36 -14.92 2.61
CA ALA A 471 29.97 -15.34 2.41
C ALA A 471 29.03 -14.14 2.17
N LYS A 472 29.24 -13.03 2.89
CA LYS A 472 28.51 -11.78 2.69
C LYS A 472 28.77 -11.17 1.32
N GLU A 473 30.03 -11.21 0.86
CA GLU A 473 30.40 -10.71 -0.48
C GLU A 473 29.78 -11.57 -1.60
N ILE A 474 29.78 -12.90 -1.46
CA ILE A 474 29.14 -13.81 -2.40
C ILE A 474 27.63 -13.55 -2.44
N LYS A 475 26.98 -13.35 -1.31
CA LYS A 475 25.55 -13.00 -1.26
C LYS A 475 25.28 -11.68 -1.97
N ARG A 476 26.15 -10.68 -1.80
CA ARG A 476 26.04 -9.40 -2.51
C ARG A 476 26.17 -9.60 -4.02
N LEU A 477 27.16 -10.38 -4.45
CA LEU A 477 27.37 -10.70 -5.86
C LEU A 477 26.17 -11.46 -6.46
N ALA A 478 25.63 -12.44 -5.72
CA ALA A 478 24.43 -13.16 -6.14
C ALA A 478 23.23 -12.22 -6.36
N LYS A 479 23.05 -11.26 -5.45
CA LYS A 479 22.03 -10.22 -5.58
C LYS A 479 22.25 -9.36 -6.83
N GLU A 480 23.48 -8.89 -7.05
CA GLU A 480 23.83 -8.07 -8.21
C GLU A 480 23.63 -8.81 -9.54
N VAL A 481 24.05 -10.07 -9.61
CA VAL A 481 23.83 -10.93 -10.77
C VAL A 481 22.33 -11.10 -11.04
N ARG A 482 21.55 -11.35 -10.01
CA ARG A 482 20.08 -11.46 -10.14
C ARG A 482 19.47 -10.16 -10.67
N GLU A 483 19.85 -9.03 -10.08
CA GLU A 483 19.35 -7.71 -10.51
C GLU A 483 19.65 -7.46 -12.00
N ARG A 484 20.87 -7.75 -12.45
CA ARG A 484 21.25 -7.61 -13.85
C ARG A 484 20.43 -8.53 -14.77
N LEU A 485 20.22 -9.79 -14.37
CA LEU A 485 19.37 -10.71 -15.13
C LEU A 485 17.93 -10.21 -15.25
N VAL A 486 17.36 -9.66 -14.19
CA VAL A 486 16.01 -9.07 -14.24
C VAL A 486 15.97 -7.85 -15.15
N ILE A 487 16.99 -6.98 -15.09
CA ILE A 487 17.11 -5.80 -15.95
C ILE A 487 17.22 -6.23 -17.43
N GLU A 488 18.02 -7.25 -17.73
CA GLU A 488 18.14 -7.77 -19.09
C GLU A 488 16.83 -8.38 -19.59
N GLU A 489 16.12 -9.14 -18.74
CA GLU A 489 14.80 -9.70 -19.07
C GLU A 489 13.78 -8.58 -19.34
N LEU A 490 13.77 -7.53 -18.50
CA LEU A 490 12.93 -6.35 -18.68
C LEU A 490 13.23 -5.63 -20.02
N ALA A 491 14.49 -5.33 -20.28
CA ALA A 491 14.89 -4.68 -21.53
C ALA A 491 14.55 -5.53 -22.77
N LYS A 492 14.70 -6.87 -22.66
CA LYS A 492 14.34 -7.81 -23.73
C LYS A 492 12.82 -7.86 -23.95
N SER A 493 12.01 -7.81 -22.89
CA SER A 493 10.55 -7.85 -23.00
C SER A 493 9.99 -6.68 -23.82
N LEU A 494 10.68 -5.53 -23.81
CA LEU A 494 10.27 -4.29 -24.49
C LEU A 494 10.84 -4.12 -25.91
N ARG A 495 11.79 -4.98 -26.36
CA ARG A 495 12.40 -4.85 -27.70
C ARG A 495 11.47 -5.20 -28.86
N ASN A 496 10.40 -5.93 -28.62
CA ASN A 496 9.47 -6.42 -29.65
C ASN A 496 8.18 -5.58 -29.74
N GLU A 497 8.15 -4.35 -29.23
CA GLU A 497 6.95 -3.52 -29.21
C GLU A 497 6.40 -3.26 -30.62
N GLU A 498 7.27 -3.02 -31.61
CA GLU A 498 6.86 -2.83 -33.01
C GLU A 498 6.13 -4.05 -33.62
N ARG A 499 6.24 -5.24 -33.01
CA ARG A 499 5.57 -6.48 -33.43
C ARG A 499 4.26 -6.74 -32.69
N GLY A 500 3.84 -5.84 -31.79
CA GLY A 500 2.58 -5.96 -31.04
C GLY A 500 2.55 -7.11 -30.01
N THR A 501 3.71 -7.60 -29.54
CA THR A 501 3.81 -8.78 -28.66
C THR A 501 4.32 -8.44 -27.26
N VAL A 502 4.29 -7.18 -26.83
CA VAL A 502 4.74 -6.80 -25.48
C VAL A 502 3.64 -7.03 -24.45
N ASP A 503 3.91 -7.89 -23.48
CA ASP A 503 3.08 -8.06 -22.29
C ASP A 503 3.46 -6.98 -21.26
N LEU A 504 2.64 -5.93 -21.17
CA LEU A 504 2.86 -4.77 -20.32
C LEU A 504 2.83 -5.17 -18.84
N LEU A 505 1.89 -6.06 -18.43
CA LEU A 505 1.79 -6.53 -17.05
C LEU A 505 3.05 -7.32 -16.65
N ARG A 506 3.53 -8.21 -17.53
CA ARG A 506 4.77 -8.95 -17.30
C ARG A 506 5.95 -8.00 -17.10
N SER A 507 6.08 -6.99 -17.96
CA SER A 507 7.15 -6.00 -17.86
C SER A 507 7.08 -5.19 -16.56
N ALA A 508 5.88 -4.80 -16.13
CA ALA A 508 5.65 -4.10 -14.87
C ALA A 508 5.91 -5.00 -13.63
N LEU A 509 5.61 -6.30 -13.71
CA LEU A 509 5.95 -7.28 -12.68
C LEU A 509 7.47 -7.52 -12.59
N LEU A 510 8.20 -7.44 -13.69
CA LEU A 510 9.67 -7.51 -13.70
C LEU A 510 10.28 -6.33 -12.93
N ILE A 511 9.69 -5.12 -13.00
CA ILE A 511 10.11 -4.00 -12.13
C ILE A 511 9.98 -4.37 -10.66
N ALA A 512 8.85 -4.97 -10.25
CA ALA A 512 8.66 -5.40 -8.87
C ALA A 512 9.71 -6.45 -8.43
N ARG A 513 10.17 -7.34 -9.34
CA ARG A 513 11.22 -8.33 -9.07
C ARG A 513 12.60 -7.74 -8.79
N LEU A 514 12.85 -6.48 -9.15
CA LEU A 514 14.10 -5.81 -8.79
C LEU A 514 14.26 -5.69 -7.26
N ASP A 515 13.16 -5.47 -6.54
CA ASP A 515 13.17 -5.28 -5.09
C ASP A 515 12.53 -6.45 -4.33
N ASN A 516 11.55 -7.10 -4.91
CA ASN A 516 10.82 -8.24 -4.34
C ASN A 516 11.24 -9.54 -5.03
N GLU A 517 12.17 -10.29 -4.44
CA GLU A 517 12.61 -11.58 -5.01
C GLU A 517 11.69 -12.77 -4.67
N ASN A 518 10.71 -12.56 -3.78
CA ASN A 518 9.97 -13.62 -3.12
C ASN A 518 8.55 -13.84 -3.68
N PHE A 519 8.30 -13.53 -4.97
CA PHE A 519 7.02 -13.84 -5.58
C PHE A 519 7.18 -14.57 -6.90
N ASP A 520 6.17 -15.37 -7.24
CA ASP A 520 6.08 -16.06 -8.53
C ASP A 520 5.36 -15.15 -9.53
N LEU A 521 6.08 -14.67 -10.55
CA LEU A 521 5.56 -13.75 -11.55
C LEU A 521 4.38 -14.36 -12.33
N ASP A 522 4.48 -15.64 -12.69
CA ASP A 522 3.46 -16.30 -13.50
C ASP A 522 2.14 -16.46 -12.73
N SER A 523 2.18 -16.59 -11.40
CA SER A 523 0.98 -16.61 -10.55
C SER A 523 0.18 -15.30 -10.63
N TYR A 524 0.86 -14.17 -10.79
CA TYR A 524 0.19 -12.86 -10.97
C TYR A 524 -0.39 -12.66 -12.37
N LEU A 525 0.25 -13.20 -13.40
CA LEU A 525 -0.34 -13.24 -14.75
C LEU A 525 -1.62 -14.08 -14.75
N GLU A 526 -1.59 -15.26 -14.14
CA GLU A 526 -2.79 -16.10 -13.97
C GLU A 526 -3.87 -15.39 -13.11
N LYS A 527 -3.46 -14.61 -12.10
CA LYS A 527 -4.40 -13.80 -11.31
C LYS A 527 -5.13 -12.78 -12.19
N ALA A 528 -4.43 -12.12 -13.10
CA ALA A 528 -5.04 -11.20 -14.07
C ALA A 528 -6.00 -11.94 -15.01
N ASP A 529 -5.65 -13.15 -15.47
CA ASP A 529 -6.53 -13.99 -16.32
C ASP A 529 -7.81 -14.39 -15.56
N ARG A 530 -7.69 -14.77 -14.29
CA ARG A 530 -8.85 -15.09 -13.44
C ARG A 530 -9.75 -13.86 -13.23
N LEU A 531 -9.16 -12.68 -13.02
CA LEU A 531 -9.92 -11.41 -12.89
C LEU A 531 -10.66 -11.09 -14.20
N ALA A 532 -9.99 -11.13 -15.34
CA ALA A 532 -10.63 -10.90 -16.64
C ALA A 532 -11.78 -11.88 -16.90
N ASN A 533 -11.57 -13.17 -16.63
CA ASN A 533 -12.60 -14.20 -16.78
C ASN A 533 -13.80 -13.98 -15.83
N LYS A 534 -13.58 -13.47 -14.63
CA LYS A 534 -14.65 -13.10 -13.71
C LYS A 534 -15.48 -11.94 -14.27
N ILE A 535 -14.81 -10.91 -14.76
CA ILE A 535 -15.46 -9.71 -15.35
C ILE A 535 -16.25 -10.07 -16.61
N LYS A 536 -15.69 -10.93 -17.47
CA LYS A 536 -16.32 -11.41 -18.68
C LYS A 536 -17.68 -12.05 -18.44
N LYS A 537 -17.89 -12.73 -17.31
CA LYS A 537 -19.17 -13.33 -16.93
C LYS A 537 -20.28 -12.30 -16.65
N SER A 538 -19.90 -11.04 -16.38
CA SER A 538 -20.83 -9.94 -16.15
C SER A 538 -21.24 -9.21 -17.42
N PHE A 539 -20.69 -9.59 -18.58
CA PHE A 539 -21.08 -9.00 -19.86
C PHE A 539 -22.43 -9.52 -20.34
N GLY A 540 -23.26 -8.62 -20.85
CA GLY A 540 -24.49 -8.99 -21.55
C GLY A 540 -24.20 -9.67 -22.90
N LYS A 541 -25.10 -10.52 -23.37
CA LYS A 541 -24.93 -11.26 -24.63
C LYS A 541 -24.74 -10.40 -25.89
N SER A 542 -25.17 -9.16 -25.85
CA SER A 542 -25.13 -8.19 -26.97
C SER A 542 -24.46 -6.88 -26.59
N SER A 543 -23.62 -6.86 -25.54
CA SER A 543 -22.96 -5.63 -25.09
C SER A 543 -21.98 -5.09 -26.12
N SER A 544 -22.07 -3.76 -26.39
CA SER A 544 -21.08 -3.04 -27.19
C SER A 544 -19.72 -2.98 -26.50
N GLY A 545 -18.67 -2.57 -27.19
CA GLY A 545 -17.35 -2.35 -26.59
C GLY A 545 -17.38 -1.35 -25.43
N GLU A 546 -18.12 -0.25 -25.60
CA GLU A 546 -18.33 0.75 -24.55
C GLU A 546 -19.04 0.19 -23.32
N GLU A 547 -20.16 -0.54 -23.51
CA GLU A 547 -20.88 -1.16 -22.39
C GLU A 547 -20.01 -2.14 -21.61
N LYS A 548 -19.17 -2.93 -22.31
CA LYS A 548 -18.18 -3.82 -21.69
C LYS A 548 -17.14 -3.04 -20.91
N LEU A 549 -16.65 -1.89 -21.45
CA LEU A 549 -15.71 -1.03 -20.76
C LEU A 549 -16.33 -0.46 -19.48
N ILE A 550 -17.55 0.04 -19.53
CA ILE A 550 -18.26 0.55 -18.35
C ILE A 550 -18.39 -0.55 -17.28
N VAL A 551 -18.72 -1.78 -17.68
CA VAL A 551 -18.77 -2.91 -16.77
C VAL A 551 -17.38 -3.23 -16.18
N LEU A 552 -16.32 -3.21 -17.00
CA LEU A 552 -14.94 -3.43 -16.54
C LEU A 552 -14.54 -2.37 -15.49
N VAL A 553 -14.77 -1.08 -15.78
CA VAL A 553 -14.42 0.02 -14.85
C VAL A 553 -15.17 -0.15 -13.53
N ARG A 554 -16.52 -0.35 -13.58
CA ARG A 554 -17.32 -0.58 -12.38
C ARG A 554 -16.87 -1.81 -11.59
N GLN A 555 -16.63 -2.94 -12.26
CA GLN A 555 -16.19 -4.17 -11.59
C GLN A 555 -14.84 -3.98 -10.90
N LEU A 556 -13.89 -3.31 -11.57
CA LEU A 556 -12.55 -3.12 -11.06
C LEU A 556 -12.52 -2.15 -9.86
N PHE A 557 -13.10 -0.98 -10.02
CA PHE A 557 -12.97 0.10 -9.04
C PHE A 557 -14.08 0.08 -7.97
N ASP A 558 -15.36 -0.12 -8.35
CA ASP A 558 -16.47 -0.07 -7.39
C ASP A 558 -16.69 -1.41 -6.68
N GLU A 559 -16.61 -2.54 -7.40
CA GLU A 559 -16.96 -3.84 -6.82
C GLU A 559 -15.76 -4.58 -6.22
N MET A 560 -14.59 -4.54 -6.89
CA MET A 560 -13.37 -5.17 -6.38
C MET A 560 -12.56 -4.23 -5.49
N GLY A 561 -12.83 -2.92 -5.49
CA GLY A 561 -12.24 -1.94 -4.59
C GLY A 561 -10.82 -1.55 -4.93
N PHE A 562 -10.40 -1.60 -6.20
CA PHE A 562 -9.15 -0.98 -6.62
C PHE A 562 -9.27 0.55 -6.54
N HIS A 563 -8.24 1.22 -6.01
CA HIS A 563 -8.31 2.67 -5.76
C HIS A 563 -6.92 3.32 -5.78
N GLY A 564 -6.90 4.63 -5.94
CA GLY A 564 -5.67 5.42 -5.86
C GLY A 564 -5.17 5.59 -4.43
N SER A 565 -3.86 5.56 -4.23
CA SER A 565 -3.24 5.82 -2.93
C SER A 565 -3.21 7.32 -2.65
N THR A 566 -3.99 7.79 -1.69
CA THR A 566 -4.07 9.20 -1.30
C THR A 566 -3.25 9.52 -0.04
N LEU A 567 -3.10 8.57 0.87
CA LEU A 567 -2.38 8.75 2.13
C LEU A 567 -0.87 8.53 1.99
N ASP A 568 -0.49 7.47 1.28
CA ASP A 568 0.90 7.05 1.11
C ASP A 568 1.33 7.11 -0.37
N TYR A 569 0.93 8.17 -1.09
CA TYR A 569 1.13 8.29 -2.54
C TYR A 569 2.54 7.93 -3.01
N HIS A 570 3.56 8.34 -2.26
CA HIS A 570 4.97 8.15 -2.62
C HIS A 570 5.59 6.83 -2.14
N HIS A 571 4.83 5.97 -1.48
CA HIS A 571 5.31 4.68 -1.05
C HIS A 571 5.62 3.78 -2.25
N ARG A 572 6.79 3.10 -2.24
CA ARG A 572 7.25 2.28 -3.38
C ARG A 572 6.28 1.16 -3.75
N SER A 573 5.58 0.59 -2.76
CA SER A 573 4.57 -0.45 -2.98
C SER A 573 3.51 -0.07 -4.01
N ASN A 574 3.19 1.23 -4.13
CA ASN A 574 2.24 1.73 -5.11
C ASN A 574 2.74 1.59 -6.57
N SER A 575 4.06 1.38 -6.75
CA SER A 575 4.69 1.17 -8.06
C SER A 575 4.96 -0.31 -8.38
N TYR A 576 4.78 -1.24 -7.42
CA TYR A 576 5.01 -2.66 -7.63
C TYR A 576 3.70 -3.38 -7.97
N MET A 577 3.58 -3.87 -9.19
CA MET A 577 2.32 -4.48 -9.68
C MET A 577 1.83 -5.66 -8.84
N ASN A 578 2.74 -6.48 -8.29
CA ASN A 578 2.37 -7.57 -7.38
C ASN A 578 1.68 -7.03 -6.10
N GLU A 579 2.22 -5.96 -5.51
CA GLU A 579 1.63 -5.33 -4.31
C GLU A 579 0.34 -4.58 -4.65
N VAL A 580 0.30 -3.87 -5.77
CA VAL A 580 -0.92 -3.22 -6.26
C VAL A 580 -2.05 -4.22 -6.50
N MET A 581 -1.75 -5.38 -7.08
CA MET A 581 -2.75 -6.43 -7.31
C MET A 581 -3.20 -7.12 -6.01
N ASP A 582 -2.36 -7.16 -4.99
CA ASP A 582 -2.70 -7.74 -3.68
C ASP A 582 -3.46 -6.73 -2.81
N ASP A 583 -2.91 -5.52 -2.67
CA ASP A 583 -3.44 -4.47 -1.79
C ASP A 583 -4.62 -3.71 -2.40
N ARG A 584 -4.78 -3.77 -3.72
CA ARG A 584 -5.77 -3.02 -4.53
C ARG A 584 -5.61 -1.50 -4.43
N GLU A 585 -4.43 -1.04 -4.05
CA GLU A 585 -4.06 0.36 -3.91
C GLU A 585 -2.83 0.66 -4.77
N GLY A 586 -2.87 1.75 -5.58
CA GLY A 586 -1.77 2.04 -6.48
C GLY A 586 -1.70 3.48 -6.95
N LEU A 587 -0.72 3.76 -7.81
CA LEU A 587 -0.57 5.02 -8.52
C LEU A 587 -1.50 5.09 -9.75
N PRO A 588 -1.75 6.29 -10.31
CA PRO A 588 -2.49 6.42 -11.57
C PRO A 588 -1.98 5.48 -12.67
N ILE A 589 -0.66 5.37 -12.81
CA ILE A 589 -0.01 4.55 -13.83
C ILE A 589 -0.19 3.04 -13.58
N THR A 590 -0.02 2.57 -12.34
CA THR A 590 -0.12 1.12 -12.04
C THR A 590 -1.56 0.61 -12.11
N LEU A 591 -2.53 1.41 -11.68
CA LEU A 591 -3.95 1.10 -11.84
C LEU A 591 -4.38 1.12 -13.31
N SER A 592 -3.83 2.05 -14.10
CA SER A 592 -4.07 2.07 -15.55
C SER A 592 -3.46 0.87 -16.28
N ILE A 593 -2.26 0.42 -15.89
CA ILE A 593 -1.66 -0.81 -16.43
C ILE A 593 -2.59 -2.00 -16.18
N LEU A 594 -3.10 -2.14 -14.96
CA LEU A 594 -4.02 -3.23 -14.64
C LEU A 594 -5.29 -3.15 -15.49
N LEU A 595 -5.87 -1.95 -15.63
CA LEU A 595 -7.07 -1.72 -16.45
C LEU A 595 -6.79 -2.07 -17.93
N ILE A 596 -5.69 -1.57 -18.51
CA ILE A 596 -5.28 -1.83 -19.90
C ILE A 596 -5.12 -3.34 -20.12
N GLU A 597 -4.43 -4.03 -19.23
CA GLU A 597 -4.17 -5.45 -19.34
C GLU A 597 -5.42 -6.32 -19.20
N LEU A 598 -6.34 -5.93 -18.31
CA LEU A 598 -7.65 -6.59 -18.22
C LEU A 598 -8.51 -6.30 -19.46
N ALA A 599 -8.47 -5.07 -19.98
CA ALA A 599 -9.16 -4.70 -21.22
C ALA A 599 -8.64 -5.50 -22.41
N ASN A 600 -7.31 -5.64 -22.56
CA ASN A 600 -6.69 -6.45 -23.60
C ASN A 600 -7.15 -7.93 -23.55
N ARG A 601 -7.25 -8.52 -22.35
CA ARG A 601 -7.76 -9.89 -22.13
C ARG A 601 -9.26 -10.03 -22.46
N LEU A 602 -9.96 -8.92 -22.55
CA LEU A 602 -11.39 -8.82 -22.85
C LEU A 602 -11.65 -8.32 -24.27
N ASP A 603 -10.62 -8.23 -25.10
CA ASP A 603 -10.67 -7.72 -26.49
C ASP A 603 -11.21 -6.28 -26.59
N LEU A 604 -10.84 -5.43 -25.62
CA LEU A 604 -11.20 -4.00 -25.59
C LEU A 604 -9.96 -3.15 -25.92
N PRO A 605 -10.03 -2.23 -26.91
CA PRO A 605 -8.91 -1.39 -27.34
C PRO A 605 -8.69 -0.23 -26.35
N VAL A 606 -7.99 -0.50 -25.27
CA VAL A 606 -7.61 0.47 -24.25
C VAL A 606 -6.10 0.67 -24.26
N SER A 607 -5.67 1.93 -24.26
CA SER A 607 -4.26 2.35 -24.27
C SER A 607 -3.97 3.33 -23.13
N GLY A 608 -2.69 3.58 -22.84
CA GLY A 608 -2.27 4.52 -21.80
C GLY A 608 -2.09 5.95 -22.33
N LEU A 609 -2.42 6.94 -21.51
CA LEU A 609 -2.17 8.35 -21.75
C LEU A 609 -1.22 8.95 -20.72
N GLY A 610 -0.11 9.48 -21.18
CA GLY A 610 0.91 10.11 -20.35
C GLY A 610 0.68 11.59 -20.13
N LEU A 611 -0.32 11.98 -19.36
CA LEU A 611 -0.67 13.38 -19.11
C LEU A 611 0.34 14.10 -18.18
N PRO A 612 0.41 15.44 -18.24
CA PRO A 612 1.22 16.24 -17.30
C PRO A 612 0.79 15.98 -15.84
N GLY A 613 1.72 15.50 -15.00
CA GLY A 613 1.45 15.21 -13.58
C GLY A 613 0.52 14.06 -13.30
N HIS A 614 -0.12 13.45 -14.32
CA HIS A 614 -1.10 12.37 -14.14
C HIS A 614 -0.94 11.28 -15.21
N PHE A 615 -1.63 10.14 -15.03
CA PHE A 615 -1.69 9.06 -16.01
C PHE A 615 -3.12 8.53 -16.10
N MET A 616 -3.64 8.40 -17.30
CA MET A 616 -5.01 7.90 -17.56
C MET A 616 -4.97 6.78 -18.59
N ALA A 617 -6.12 6.16 -18.81
CA ALA A 617 -6.33 5.23 -19.92
C ALA A 617 -7.34 5.83 -20.93
N ILE A 618 -7.23 5.42 -22.18
CA ILE A 618 -8.12 5.81 -23.26
C ILE A 618 -8.62 4.57 -23.99
N TYR A 619 -9.93 4.50 -24.17
CA TYR A 619 -10.59 3.55 -25.06
C TYR A 619 -10.89 4.25 -26.39
N ARG A 620 -10.48 3.63 -27.49
CA ARG A 620 -10.80 4.09 -28.85
C ARG A 620 -11.34 2.93 -29.68
N GLU A 621 -12.55 3.03 -30.16
CA GLU A 621 -13.16 2.05 -31.05
C GLU A 621 -12.96 2.47 -32.49
N ASP A 622 -12.19 1.68 -33.27
CA ASP A 622 -12.05 1.87 -34.71
C ASP A 622 -13.38 1.51 -35.41
N ILE A 623 -14.17 2.51 -35.70
CA ILE A 623 -15.33 2.32 -36.57
C ILE A 623 -14.81 2.23 -38.02
N SER A 624 -14.50 1.05 -38.47
CA SER A 624 -14.22 0.75 -39.89
C SER A 624 -15.53 0.82 -40.70
N VAL A 625 -15.98 2.03 -40.98
CA VAL A 625 -17.01 2.26 -41.97
C VAL A 625 -16.34 2.99 -43.15
N GLU A 626 -16.20 2.27 -44.28
CA GLU A 626 -15.90 2.87 -45.55
C GLU A 626 -16.87 4.05 -45.76
N ASN A 627 -16.38 5.29 -45.84
CA ASN A 627 -17.11 6.53 -46.09
C ASN A 627 -17.68 7.34 -44.90
N SER A 628 -17.02 7.41 -43.76
CA SER A 628 -17.37 8.46 -42.77
C SER A 628 -16.16 9.24 -42.27
N ASP A 629 -16.37 10.55 -42.17
CA ASP A 629 -15.43 11.53 -41.63
C ASP A 629 -14.68 11.00 -40.41
N LYS A 630 -13.33 11.12 -40.37
CA LYS A 630 -12.46 10.78 -39.26
C LYS A 630 -12.83 11.43 -37.90
N SER A 631 -13.90 12.21 -37.86
CA SER A 631 -14.36 12.96 -36.68
C SER A 631 -15.29 12.17 -35.73
N LYS A 632 -15.53 10.86 -35.92
CA LYS A 632 -16.48 10.07 -35.12
C LYS A 632 -15.97 8.77 -34.48
N ALA A 633 -14.67 8.62 -34.30
CA ALA A 633 -14.18 7.54 -33.42
C ALA A 633 -14.72 7.78 -31.99
N LYS A 634 -15.41 6.79 -31.43
CA LYS A 634 -15.91 6.88 -30.05
C LYS A 634 -14.74 6.75 -29.10
N GLU A 635 -14.52 7.77 -28.30
CA GLU A 635 -13.40 7.88 -27.37
C GLU A 635 -13.92 8.03 -25.94
N LEU A 636 -13.37 7.27 -25.00
CA LEU A 636 -13.65 7.39 -23.57
C LEU A 636 -12.34 7.48 -22.79
N LEU A 637 -12.22 8.47 -21.92
CA LEU A 637 -11.10 8.63 -21.01
C LEU A 637 -11.43 8.00 -19.67
N ILE A 638 -10.47 7.28 -19.09
CA ILE A 638 -10.62 6.61 -17.80
C ILE A 638 -9.56 7.11 -16.85
N ASP A 639 -9.98 7.80 -15.81
CA ASP A 639 -9.14 8.10 -14.65
C ASP A 639 -9.13 6.89 -13.72
N SER A 640 -8.11 6.05 -13.84
CA SER A 640 -7.97 4.84 -13.03
C SER A 640 -7.70 5.14 -11.56
N PHE A 641 -7.16 6.33 -11.24
CA PHE A 641 -6.91 6.76 -9.87
C PHE A 641 -8.20 7.16 -9.16
N GLY A 642 -9.06 7.90 -9.84
CA GLY A 642 -10.40 8.24 -9.36
C GLY A 642 -11.43 7.13 -9.58
N GLY A 643 -11.11 6.07 -10.35
CA GLY A 643 -11.99 4.93 -10.64
C GLY A 643 -13.16 5.27 -11.54
N LYS A 644 -13.06 6.25 -12.44
CA LYS A 644 -14.20 6.75 -13.23
C LYS A 644 -13.85 7.10 -14.67
N ILE A 645 -14.89 7.11 -15.51
CA ILE A 645 -14.83 7.66 -16.87
C ILE A 645 -15.01 9.17 -16.77
N VAL A 646 -14.16 9.93 -17.47
CA VAL A 646 -14.10 11.39 -17.38
C VAL A 646 -14.17 12.03 -18.77
N SER A 647 -14.59 13.29 -18.83
CA SER A 647 -14.52 14.10 -20.05
C SER A 647 -13.11 14.69 -20.23
N ARG A 648 -12.82 15.23 -21.42
CA ARG A 648 -11.56 15.95 -21.70
C ARG A 648 -11.41 17.19 -20.80
N GLU A 649 -12.51 17.87 -20.49
CA GLU A 649 -12.54 19.02 -19.59
C GLU A 649 -12.26 18.61 -18.14
N GLU A 650 -12.78 17.45 -17.72
CA GLU A 650 -12.46 16.89 -16.40
C GLU A 650 -11.00 16.45 -16.32
N ALA A 651 -10.46 15.83 -17.37
CA ALA A 651 -9.04 15.47 -17.45
C ALA A 651 -8.14 16.70 -17.32
N SER A 652 -8.47 17.82 -17.98
CA SER A 652 -7.77 19.11 -17.82
C SER A 652 -7.85 19.65 -16.40
N ARG A 653 -8.99 19.50 -15.72
CA ARG A 653 -9.15 19.90 -14.31
C ARG A 653 -8.32 19.03 -13.35
N ILE A 654 -8.27 17.72 -13.59
CA ILE A 654 -7.49 16.77 -12.79
C ILE A 654 -5.99 17.05 -12.91
N THR A 655 -5.51 17.33 -14.13
CA THR A 655 -4.08 17.63 -14.37
C THR A 655 -3.70 19.05 -13.93
N GLY A 656 -4.67 19.94 -13.74
CA GLY A 656 -4.43 21.36 -13.40
C GLY A 656 -3.87 22.20 -14.54
N VAL A 657 -3.79 21.67 -15.75
CA VAL A 657 -3.29 22.36 -16.94
C VAL A 657 -4.21 22.13 -18.14
N PRO A 658 -4.37 23.12 -19.04
CA PRO A 658 -5.08 22.92 -20.31
C PRO A 658 -4.37 21.84 -21.15
N LEU A 659 -5.07 20.79 -21.51
CA LEU A 659 -4.56 19.72 -22.35
C LEU A 659 -4.74 20.05 -23.83
N LYS A 660 -3.75 19.66 -24.64
CA LYS A 660 -3.75 19.81 -26.12
C LYS A 660 -4.15 18.48 -26.76
N GLU A 661 -4.47 18.50 -28.06
CA GLU A 661 -4.76 17.28 -28.82
C GLU A 661 -3.63 16.25 -28.77
N GLU A 662 -2.36 16.71 -28.73
CA GLU A 662 -1.17 15.86 -28.64
C GLU A 662 -1.12 15.07 -27.33
N ASP A 663 -1.66 15.61 -26.24
CA ASP A 663 -1.70 14.96 -24.93
C ASP A 663 -2.64 13.74 -24.88
N PHE A 664 -3.57 13.63 -25.85
CA PHE A 664 -4.49 12.51 -25.96
C PHE A 664 -3.99 11.40 -26.90
N GLU A 665 -2.74 11.48 -27.37
CA GLU A 665 -2.15 10.36 -28.11
C GLU A 665 -1.63 9.27 -27.17
N PRO A 666 -1.92 7.99 -27.47
CA PRO A 666 -1.45 6.87 -26.67
C PRO A 666 0.08 6.82 -26.58
N VAL A 667 0.60 6.55 -25.40
CA VAL A 667 2.03 6.34 -25.17
C VAL A 667 2.42 4.88 -25.35
N SER A 668 3.66 4.63 -25.75
CA SER A 668 4.19 3.28 -25.91
C SER A 668 4.32 2.53 -24.57
N HIS A 669 4.32 1.20 -24.59
CA HIS A 669 4.57 0.39 -23.40
C HIS A 669 5.94 0.68 -22.79
N ARG A 670 6.94 0.96 -23.64
CA ARG A 670 8.28 1.41 -23.22
C ARG A 670 8.22 2.69 -22.40
N ASP A 671 7.44 3.68 -22.84
CA ASP A 671 7.27 4.95 -22.13
C ASP A 671 6.56 4.75 -20.80
N ILE A 672 5.55 3.86 -20.74
CA ILE A 672 4.85 3.49 -19.51
C ILE A 672 5.83 2.89 -18.50
N ILE A 673 6.60 1.89 -18.91
CA ILE A 673 7.58 1.21 -18.05
C ILE A 673 8.69 2.17 -17.59
N THR A 674 9.19 3.01 -18.50
CA THR A 674 10.19 4.04 -18.16
C THR A 674 9.64 5.04 -17.15
N ARG A 675 8.36 5.44 -17.26
CA ARG A 675 7.69 6.34 -16.32
C ARG A 675 7.52 5.69 -14.94
N MET A 676 7.21 4.38 -14.87
CA MET A 676 7.17 3.63 -13.60
C MET A 676 8.55 3.66 -12.91
N LEU A 677 9.62 3.39 -13.66
CA LEU A 677 10.99 3.44 -13.12
C LEU A 677 11.36 4.84 -12.64
N ARG A 678 10.95 5.91 -13.35
CA ARG A 678 11.15 7.30 -12.92
C ARG A 678 10.41 7.62 -11.62
N ASN A 679 9.19 7.11 -11.43
CA ASN A 679 8.47 7.24 -10.16
C ASN A 679 9.23 6.56 -9.01
N LEU A 680 9.78 5.37 -9.25
CA LEU A 680 10.60 4.64 -8.27
C LEU A 680 11.92 5.37 -7.95
N ILE A 681 12.56 6.02 -8.94
CA ILE A 681 13.73 6.87 -8.72
C ILE A 681 13.39 8.01 -7.76
N GLN A 682 12.25 8.69 -7.96
CA GLN A 682 11.80 9.77 -7.08
C GLN A 682 11.50 9.28 -5.66
N SER A 683 10.85 8.11 -5.52
CA SER A 683 10.61 7.51 -4.21
C SER A 683 11.90 7.14 -3.50
N ALA A 684 12.84 6.50 -4.22
CA ALA A 684 14.16 6.14 -3.69
C ALA A 684 15.00 7.38 -3.31
N GLU A 685 14.85 8.48 -4.03
CA GLU A 685 15.51 9.76 -3.70
C GLU A 685 15.00 10.34 -2.38
N ARG A 686 13.69 10.30 -2.15
CA ARG A 686 13.08 10.74 -0.87
C ARG A 686 13.49 9.87 0.31
N GLU A 687 13.72 8.58 0.08
CA GLU A 687 14.16 7.63 1.08
C GLU A 687 15.69 7.59 1.24
N GLU A 688 16.42 8.42 0.49
CA GLU A 688 17.90 8.48 0.46
C GLU A 688 18.56 7.13 0.11
N ASP A 689 17.85 6.29 -0.67
CA ASP A 689 18.31 4.96 -1.09
C ASP A 689 19.05 5.04 -2.45
N SER A 690 20.33 5.38 -2.41
CA SER A 690 21.16 5.51 -3.61
C SER A 690 21.32 4.21 -4.39
N LEU A 691 21.32 3.06 -3.71
CA LEU A 691 21.44 1.74 -4.36
C LEU A 691 20.17 1.41 -5.17
N ALA A 692 19.00 1.70 -4.63
CA ALA A 692 17.76 1.53 -5.38
C ALA A 692 17.68 2.51 -6.55
N ARG A 693 18.05 3.78 -6.33
CA ARG A 693 18.13 4.77 -7.44
C ARG A 693 18.99 4.28 -8.59
N LEU A 694 20.18 3.76 -8.28
CA LEU A 694 21.11 3.25 -9.29
C LEU A 694 20.48 2.09 -10.07
N ARG A 695 19.86 1.13 -9.38
CA ARG A 695 19.20 -0.03 -9.97
C ARG A 695 18.11 0.36 -10.98
N TYR A 696 17.27 1.34 -10.65
CA TYR A 696 16.22 1.83 -11.56
C TYR A 696 16.78 2.62 -12.73
N VAL A 697 17.83 3.40 -12.49
CA VAL A 697 18.56 4.11 -13.54
C VAL A 697 19.21 3.12 -14.51
N ASP A 698 19.84 2.07 -14.02
CA ASP A 698 20.41 0.99 -14.85
C ASP A 698 19.34 0.30 -15.69
N ALA A 699 18.14 0.09 -15.13
CA ALA A 699 17.01 -0.49 -15.86
C ALA A 699 16.55 0.42 -17.01
N ILE A 700 16.46 1.74 -16.80
CA ILE A 700 16.12 2.70 -17.87
C ILE A 700 17.18 2.70 -18.96
N ILE A 701 18.47 2.72 -18.61
CA ILE A 701 19.56 2.69 -19.58
C ILE A 701 19.60 1.36 -20.36
N ALA A 702 19.21 0.25 -19.74
CA ALA A 702 19.10 -1.03 -20.45
C ALA A 702 17.94 -1.04 -21.46
N ILE A 703 16.84 -0.33 -21.17
CA ILE A 703 15.69 -0.14 -22.06
C ILE A 703 16.03 0.83 -23.19
N ASP A 704 16.62 1.97 -22.86
CA ASP A 704 17.08 3.00 -23.79
C ASP A 704 18.55 3.39 -23.51
N PRO A 705 19.50 2.75 -24.20
CA PRO A 705 20.92 3.04 -24.02
C PRO A 705 21.34 4.47 -24.40
N ASP A 706 20.55 5.20 -25.18
CA ASP A 706 20.84 6.55 -25.63
C ASP A 706 20.15 7.65 -24.78
N ASP A 707 19.40 7.29 -23.72
CA ASP A 707 18.79 8.27 -22.79
C ASP A 707 19.87 9.07 -22.04
N ARG A 708 20.14 10.26 -22.56
CA ARG A 708 21.18 11.17 -22.06
C ARG A 708 20.90 11.66 -20.65
N TYR A 709 19.64 11.95 -20.35
CA TYR A 709 19.24 12.45 -19.03
C TYR A 709 19.51 11.40 -17.95
N THR A 710 19.10 10.17 -18.20
CA THR A 710 19.31 9.06 -17.26
C THR A 710 20.78 8.71 -17.10
N ARG A 711 21.59 8.77 -18.17
CA ARG A 711 23.04 8.61 -18.08
C ARG A 711 23.72 9.69 -17.25
N ALA A 712 23.32 10.95 -17.45
CA ALA A 712 23.83 12.05 -16.63
C ALA A 712 23.47 11.86 -15.14
N MET A 713 22.26 11.40 -14.86
CA MET A 713 21.82 11.07 -13.50
C MET A 713 22.68 9.94 -12.91
N ARG A 714 22.97 8.87 -13.67
CA ARG A 714 23.83 7.76 -13.22
C ARG A 714 25.25 8.22 -12.91
N ALA A 715 25.81 9.05 -13.78
CA ALA A 715 27.13 9.64 -13.55
C ALA A 715 27.19 10.42 -12.23
N MET A 716 26.15 11.19 -11.91
CA MET A 716 26.09 11.95 -10.66
C MET A 716 25.91 11.06 -9.43
N ILE A 717 25.13 9.99 -9.53
CA ILE A 717 24.98 9.01 -8.45
C ILE A 717 26.34 8.33 -8.19
N HIS A 718 27.01 7.84 -9.23
CA HIS A 718 28.34 7.24 -9.11
C HIS A 718 29.36 8.21 -8.52
N TYR A 719 29.33 9.47 -8.93
CA TYR A 719 30.19 10.51 -8.36
C TYR A 719 29.95 10.70 -6.85
N GLY A 720 28.67 10.81 -6.44
CA GLY A 720 28.29 10.96 -5.04
C GLY A 720 28.71 9.78 -4.17
N GLU A 721 28.73 8.56 -4.72
CA GLU A 721 29.16 7.32 -4.06
C GLU A 721 30.70 7.10 -4.13
N GLY A 722 31.45 8.03 -4.71
CA GLY A 722 32.92 7.89 -4.86
C GLY A 722 33.35 6.87 -5.92
N ARG A 723 32.42 6.40 -6.77
CA ARG A 723 32.70 5.45 -7.86
C ARG A 723 33.10 6.23 -9.13
N PHE A 724 34.27 6.83 -9.06
CA PHE A 724 34.73 7.79 -10.06
C PHE A 724 34.93 7.19 -11.45
N THR A 725 35.41 5.96 -11.53
CA THR A 725 35.57 5.23 -12.80
C THR A 725 34.22 5.01 -13.50
N ASP A 726 33.18 4.58 -12.75
CA ASP A 726 31.86 4.35 -13.28
C ASP A 726 31.19 5.66 -13.74
N ALA A 727 31.36 6.74 -12.96
CA ALA A 727 30.90 8.07 -13.35
C ALA A 727 31.55 8.54 -14.65
N LEU A 728 32.85 8.27 -14.85
CA LEU A 728 33.60 8.65 -16.01
C LEU A 728 33.09 7.99 -17.30
N ILE A 729 32.67 6.71 -17.23
CA ILE A 729 32.10 5.96 -18.37
C ILE A 729 30.89 6.70 -18.98
N ASP A 730 29.94 7.11 -18.14
CA ASP A 730 28.75 7.83 -18.63
C ASP A 730 29.08 9.25 -19.10
N ILE A 731 29.99 9.94 -18.44
CA ILE A 731 30.42 11.27 -18.83
C ILE A 731 31.12 11.24 -20.20
N GLU A 732 32.00 10.26 -20.45
CA GLU A 732 32.65 10.07 -21.74
C GLU A 732 31.65 9.79 -22.84
N PHE A 733 30.71 8.84 -22.61
CA PHE A 733 29.63 8.56 -23.56
C PHE A 733 28.85 9.82 -23.95
N LEU A 734 28.46 10.63 -22.96
CA LEU A 734 27.68 11.86 -23.21
C LEU A 734 28.47 12.91 -24.03
N ILE A 735 29.76 13.08 -23.73
CA ILE A 735 30.62 14.01 -24.42
C ILE A 735 30.93 13.53 -25.86
N GLU A 736 31.16 12.23 -26.05
CA GLU A 736 31.43 11.63 -27.36
C GLU A 736 30.25 11.77 -28.31
N LYS A 737 29.01 11.49 -27.79
CA LYS A 737 27.79 11.61 -28.60
C LYS A 737 27.45 13.04 -29.01
N ASN A 738 27.87 14.07 -28.26
CA ASN A 738 27.57 15.46 -28.58
C ASN A 738 28.63 16.44 -28.02
N PRO A 739 29.86 16.45 -28.60
CA PRO A 739 31.01 17.16 -28.01
C PRO A 739 30.85 18.67 -27.91
N ASN A 740 29.98 19.26 -28.74
CA ASN A 740 29.77 20.70 -28.82
C ASN A 740 28.55 21.22 -28.06
N ALA A 741 27.85 20.36 -27.31
CA ALA A 741 26.67 20.74 -26.55
C ALA A 741 27.04 21.60 -25.31
N PRO A 742 26.59 22.86 -25.22
CA PRO A 742 26.92 23.75 -24.09
C PRO A 742 26.43 23.20 -22.75
N GLU A 743 25.32 22.46 -22.74
CA GLU A 743 24.74 21.82 -21.54
C GLU A 743 25.67 20.76 -20.92
N LEU A 744 26.67 20.26 -21.66
CA LEU A 744 27.66 19.30 -21.17
C LEU A 744 28.92 19.97 -20.57
N ASP A 745 29.04 21.29 -20.57
CA ASP A 745 30.22 21.98 -20.02
C ASP A 745 30.46 21.68 -18.53
N PRO A 746 29.44 21.59 -17.67
CA PRO A 746 29.66 21.14 -16.30
C PRO A 746 30.22 19.70 -16.20
N LEU A 747 29.77 18.79 -17.07
CA LEU A 747 30.31 17.43 -17.13
C LEU A 747 31.73 17.37 -17.66
N LYS A 748 32.12 18.23 -18.60
CA LYS A 748 33.51 18.36 -19.08
C LYS A 748 34.44 18.84 -17.95
N VAL A 749 33.98 19.75 -17.09
CA VAL A 749 34.73 20.19 -15.91
C VAL A 749 34.85 19.05 -14.91
N LEU A 750 33.77 18.33 -14.66
CA LEU A 750 33.76 17.16 -13.75
C LEU A 750 34.71 16.06 -14.26
N ARG A 751 34.69 15.77 -15.57
CA ARG A 751 35.58 14.81 -16.22
C ARG A 751 37.06 15.11 -15.88
N ARG A 752 37.50 16.38 -16.06
CA ARG A 752 38.86 16.77 -15.74
C ARG A 752 39.23 16.48 -14.28
N ARG A 753 38.35 16.85 -13.35
CA ARG A 753 38.55 16.58 -11.92
C ARG A 753 38.69 15.11 -11.62
N LEU A 754 37.87 14.26 -12.26
CA LEU A 754 37.91 12.80 -12.05
C LEU A 754 39.23 12.20 -12.57
N ILE A 755 39.69 12.64 -13.71
CA ILE A 755 41.00 12.21 -14.30
C ILE A 755 42.14 12.68 -13.41
N ASP A 756 42.11 13.90 -12.90
CA ASP A 756 43.14 14.45 -11.98
C ASP A 756 43.15 13.69 -10.64
N GLN A 757 42.04 13.08 -10.23
CA GLN A 757 41.91 12.20 -9.05
C GLN A 757 42.30 10.75 -9.34
N GLY A 758 42.77 10.42 -10.52
CA GLY A 758 43.27 9.09 -10.90
C GLY A 758 42.20 8.15 -11.45
N ALA A 759 41.00 8.62 -11.75
CA ALA A 759 40.01 7.82 -12.45
C ALA A 759 40.43 7.63 -13.91
N SER A 760 40.33 6.40 -14.40
CA SER A 760 40.55 6.07 -15.82
C SER A 760 39.31 5.35 -16.35
N ALA A 761 38.81 5.75 -17.51
CA ALA A 761 37.83 4.93 -18.21
C ALA A 761 38.49 3.63 -18.69
N PRO A 762 37.80 2.49 -18.65
CA PRO A 762 38.32 1.19 -19.07
C PRO A 762 38.70 1.17 -20.57
#